data_dca31b677c97742f573cacf8d6b4df4b
#
_entry.id   dca31b677c97742f573cacf8d6b4df4b
#
_cell.length_a   1.000
_cell.length_b   1.000
_cell.length_c   1.000
_cell.angle_alpha   90.00
_cell.angle_beta   90.00
_cell.angle_gamma   90.00
#
_symmetry.space_group_name_H-M   'P 1'
#
loop_
_entity.id
_entity.type
_entity.pdbx_description
1 polymer ?
#
loop_
_entity_poly.entity_id
_entity_poly.type
_entity_poly.pdbx_seq_one_letter_code
_entity_poly.pdbx_strand_id
1 'polypeptide(L)'
;MMYAKVIVGLNQPEMDKLFDYRIPEGMTVEIGVRVIVPFGSRNKKAEGYVISLSEKTEVPADKIKELLEVLDEGRPTFTPALLDLAEWMKERYFCTLNQCLQAIMPPGIRTKSSWTVGRKSLDAETKLTPKETALLALFGERREIPLEEVQAEFGGDCLTFLRKAEGKRLLALKQELHRSEYKNEKRLYSLDRDHPLLEAAWKKAEKEKRLEGQRLLLECLANGREATAAELKEALGITDSPIKTLLKKGILRERRQTERRNVFDADTVERTQPFTPTAEQAAALSALHRELEQEEKKPVLLHGVTGSGKTEIYMQIIAEVLARGEQAIVLVPEIALTPLLAERFVSRFGDAVSVTHSRLSMGERVDQWKKARDGEISVVIGARSALFLPFPKVGAIIMDEAHENSYVSDITPKYDTKDVAAALAKRYGALFLMGTATPDFISYYKAKQGEFLLLELKERTGGGVLPRMLVTDMRKELAEGNRSAFGRALQEEIRRNLEKGEQTMLFLNRRGYATFVSCRSCGHVMKCPECDLTYTYHAKEHALACHYCGRRAPLPKVCPVCGSKYIRYFGAGTQKIEEEAKKLFPEARILRMDLDTTLTKHSHEKILAAFAAGEADILIGTQMIAKGHDYPNVTLVGIMAADLSLHADSFTAAETGFRLMLQAAGRAGRRDGRGRVFLQTYQPQHYAVQYAAKQDYEGFYEEEMLMRQMMGYPPFSAFFSILLTGAAQEEAAQTAQELAERLAQADEEEIATILGPTALPKFRGEYRYRIIVKAAEEEPLRQLVLPATERMKKERSRNVRVGLALNPTNIV
;
A
#
# COMPACT_ATOMS: atom_id res chain seq x y z
N MET A 1 23.45 33.34 -16.56
CA MET A 1 23.77 31.89 -16.67
C MET A 1 22.98 31.20 -15.60
N MET A 2 22.20 30.15 -15.98
CA MET A 2 21.30 29.51 -15.02
C MET A 2 21.89 28.18 -14.55
N TYR A 3 21.65 27.85 -13.31
CA TYR A 3 22.06 26.60 -12.67
C TYR A 3 20.85 25.87 -12.10
N ALA A 4 20.84 24.54 -12.21
CA ALA A 4 19.86 23.67 -11.60
C ALA A 4 20.45 23.01 -10.34
N LYS A 5 19.76 23.11 -9.22
CA LYS A 5 20.07 22.36 -8.01
C LYS A 5 19.36 21.02 -8.08
N VAL A 6 20.13 19.93 -8.16
CA VAL A 6 19.65 18.60 -8.48
C VAL A 6 19.95 17.64 -7.33
N ILE A 7 18.94 16.89 -6.90
CA ILE A 7 19.14 15.69 -6.07
C ILE A 7 19.38 14.50 -6.99
N VAL A 8 20.49 13.79 -6.78
CA VAL A 8 20.85 12.64 -7.62
C VAL A 8 20.18 11.39 -7.08
N GLY A 9 19.62 10.55 -7.96
CA GLY A 9 18.84 9.35 -7.65
C GLY A 9 19.60 8.20 -6.99
N LEU A 10 20.46 8.51 -6.01
CA LEU A 10 21.26 7.53 -5.26
C LEU A 10 20.75 7.41 -3.82
N ASN A 11 20.51 6.18 -3.36
CA ASN A 11 19.97 5.90 -2.02
C ASN A 11 21.06 5.78 -0.93
N GLN A 12 22.10 6.63 -1.00
CA GLN A 12 23.15 6.70 0.00
C GLN A 12 22.97 7.97 0.84
N PRO A 13 22.95 7.88 2.18
CA PRO A 13 22.73 9.04 3.05
C PRO A 13 23.74 10.18 2.81
N GLU A 14 25.00 9.83 2.49
CA GLU A 14 26.05 10.81 2.20
C GLU A 14 25.80 11.61 0.92
N MET A 15 24.91 11.08 0.05
CA MET A 15 24.52 11.70 -1.22
C MET A 15 23.21 12.49 -1.12
N ASP A 16 22.60 12.56 0.05
CA ASP A 16 21.34 13.29 0.29
C ASP A 16 21.58 14.80 0.40
N LYS A 17 22.13 15.37 -0.67
CA LYS A 17 22.40 16.80 -0.81
C LYS A 17 22.16 17.26 -2.24
N LEU A 18 21.92 18.53 -2.40
CA LEU A 18 21.75 19.17 -3.70
C LEU A 18 23.12 19.40 -4.37
N PHE A 19 23.19 19.13 -5.67
CA PHE A 19 24.34 19.37 -6.50
C PHE A 19 23.98 20.40 -7.57
N ASP A 20 24.86 21.39 -7.77
CA ASP A 20 24.67 22.40 -8.79
C ASP A 20 25.17 21.90 -10.16
N TYR A 21 24.33 22.06 -11.18
CA TYR A 21 24.66 21.80 -12.56
C TYR A 21 24.35 23.01 -13.43
N ARG A 22 25.22 23.29 -14.38
CA ARG A 22 24.98 24.31 -15.38
C ARG A 22 23.91 23.84 -16.36
N ILE A 23 23.00 24.73 -16.73
CA ILE A 23 22.01 24.49 -17.77
C ILE A 23 22.64 24.91 -19.11
N PRO A 24 22.81 23.99 -20.10
CA PRO A 24 23.30 24.32 -21.43
C PRO A 24 22.41 25.34 -22.15
N GLU A 25 23.03 26.16 -23.01
CA GLU A 25 22.29 27.10 -23.87
C GLU A 25 21.30 26.34 -24.75
N GLY A 26 20.04 26.81 -24.81
CA GLY A 26 18.96 26.20 -25.56
C GLY A 26 18.22 25.07 -24.87
N MET A 27 18.64 24.65 -23.65
CA MET A 27 17.94 23.67 -22.85
C MET A 27 16.96 24.36 -21.89
N THR A 28 15.65 24.05 -22.03
CA THR A 28 14.62 24.53 -21.08
C THR A 28 14.51 23.54 -19.92
N VAL A 29 14.60 24.04 -18.69
CA VAL A 29 14.54 23.25 -17.47
C VAL A 29 13.56 23.91 -16.51
N GLU A 30 12.61 23.14 -16.01
CA GLU A 30 11.66 23.57 -15.00
C GLU A 30 11.92 22.86 -13.66
N ILE A 31 11.41 23.43 -12.57
CA ILE A 31 11.45 22.77 -11.25
C ILE A 31 10.55 21.54 -11.30
N GLY A 32 11.02 20.43 -10.70
CA GLY A 32 10.30 19.17 -10.67
C GLY A 32 10.52 18.26 -11.88
N VAL A 33 11.31 18.68 -12.88
CA VAL A 33 11.66 17.80 -14.02
C VAL A 33 12.72 16.79 -13.63
N ARG A 34 12.72 15.66 -14.32
CA ARG A 34 13.80 14.67 -14.27
C ARG A 34 14.88 14.99 -15.28
N VAL A 35 16.12 14.79 -14.87
CA VAL A 35 17.29 15.08 -15.69
C VAL A 35 18.30 13.94 -15.65
N ILE A 36 19.12 13.83 -16.69
CA ILE A 36 20.32 12.99 -16.68
C ILE A 36 21.52 13.91 -16.42
N VAL A 37 22.31 13.54 -15.41
CA VAL A 37 23.47 14.30 -14.97
C VAL A 37 24.74 13.44 -15.00
N PRO A 38 25.93 14.02 -15.27
CA PRO A 38 27.21 13.37 -15.07
C PRO A 38 27.59 13.39 -13.59
N PHE A 39 27.72 12.24 -12.96
CA PHE A 39 27.98 12.13 -11.52
C PHE A 39 29.27 11.38 -11.19
N GLY A 40 29.93 11.80 -10.09
CA GLY A 40 31.17 11.22 -9.62
C GLY A 40 32.39 11.58 -10.48
N SER A 41 33.58 11.09 -10.10
CA SER A 41 34.86 11.41 -10.77
C SER A 41 34.97 10.89 -12.22
N ARG A 42 34.15 9.89 -12.56
CA ARG A 42 34.13 9.27 -13.89
C ARG A 42 32.98 9.73 -14.78
N ASN A 43 32.26 10.79 -14.39
CA ASN A 43 31.12 11.32 -15.13
C ASN A 43 30.07 10.27 -15.53
N LYS A 44 29.76 9.33 -14.63
CA LYS A 44 28.72 8.33 -14.90
C LYS A 44 27.37 9.02 -15.03
N LYS A 45 26.59 8.59 -16.00
CA LYS A 45 25.21 9.09 -16.17
C LYS A 45 24.35 8.63 -15.00
N ALA A 46 23.71 9.57 -14.34
CA ALA A 46 22.76 9.32 -13.26
C ALA A 46 21.48 10.10 -13.50
N GLU A 47 20.34 9.52 -13.12
CA GLU A 47 19.07 10.23 -13.04
C GLU A 47 19.10 11.17 -11.83
N GLY A 48 18.53 12.36 -11.98
CA GLY A 48 18.36 13.34 -10.91
C GLY A 48 17.06 14.10 -11.08
N TYR A 49 16.71 14.87 -10.06
CA TYR A 49 15.49 15.66 -10.01
C TYR A 49 15.85 17.11 -9.72
N VAL A 50 15.32 18.04 -10.50
CA VAL A 50 15.55 19.49 -10.31
C VAL A 50 14.66 19.99 -9.18
N ILE A 51 15.29 20.42 -8.11
CA ILE A 51 14.60 20.93 -6.91
C ILE A 51 14.43 22.44 -6.96
N SER A 52 15.47 23.17 -7.44
CA SER A 52 15.40 24.62 -7.60
C SER A 52 16.32 25.11 -8.71
N LEU A 53 16.07 26.32 -9.18
CA LEU A 53 16.87 27.03 -10.18
C LEU A 53 17.52 28.25 -9.52
N SER A 54 18.74 28.59 -9.91
CA SER A 54 19.50 29.72 -9.35
C SER A 54 20.38 30.36 -10.43
N GLU A 55 20.56 31.69 -10.34
CA GLU A 55 21.51 32.42 -11.18
C GLU A 55 22.94 32.41 -10.58
N LYS A 56 23.08 31.95 -9.33
CA LYS A 56 24.33 31.91 -8.57
C LYS A 56 24.64 30.50 -8.12
N THR A 57 25.91 30.16 -8.05
CA THR A 57 26.43 28.91 -7.51
C THR A 57 27.70 29.18 -6.69
N GLU A 58 27.89 28.39 -5.64
CA GLU A 58 29.11 28.39 -4.82
C GLU A 58 30.17 27.43 -5.39
N VAL A 59 29.83 26.65 -6.40
CA VAL A 59 30.73 25.68 -7.03
C VAL A 59 31.67 26.41 -7.99
N PRO A 60 33.00 26.22 -7.88
CA PRO A 60 33.97 26.82 -8.80
C PRO A 60 33.66 26.45 -10.26
N ALA A 61 33.88 27.40 -11.18
CA ALA A 61 33.49 27.24 -12.60
C ALA A 61 34.16 26.08 -13.30
N ASP A 62 35.35 25.68 -12.86
CA ASP A 62 36.13 24.54 -13.38
C ASP A 62 35.58 23.18 -12.88
N LYS A 63 34.81 23.15 -11.82
CA LYS A 63 34.22 21.93 -11.21
C LYS A 63 32.75 21.72 -11.53
N ILE A 64 32.07 22.75 -12.04
CA ILE A 64 30.65 22.65 -12.34
C ILE A 64 30.43 21.85 -13.62
N LYS A 65 29.53 20.89 -13.55
CA LYS A 65 29.17 20.03 -14.69
C LYS A 65 27.87 20.53 -15.32
N GLU A 66 27.63 20.14 -16.56
CA GLU A 66 26.41 20.49 -17.28
C GLU A 66 25.39 19.36 -17.23
N LEU A 67 24.10 19.72 -17.29
CA LEU A 67 23.03 18.77 -17.54
C LEU A 67 23.22 18.10 -18.88
N LEU A 68 22.96 16.81 -18.95
CA LEU A 68 23.09 16.05 -20.21
C LEU A 68 21.77 16.00 -20.98
N GLU A 69 20.67 15.83 -20.28
CA GLU A 69 19.36 15.64 -20.90
C GLU A 69 18.23 15.96 -19.89
N VAL A 70 17.12 16.50 -20.40
CA VAL A 70 15.86 16.64 -19.69
C VAL A 70 14.93 15.51 -20.12
N LEU A 71 14.33 14.83 -19.16
CA LEU A 71 13.43 13.69 -19.37
C LEU A 71 11.96 14.13 -19.48
N ASP A 72 11.08 13.19 -19.79
CA ASP A 72 9.61 13.35 -19.77
C ASP A 72 9.10 14.54 -20.64
N GLU A 73 9.76 14.74 -21.78
CA GLU A 73 9.43 15.82 -22.73
C GLU A 73 9.54 17.22 -22.10
N GLY A 74 10.37 17.38 -21.06
CA GLY A 74 10.55 18.63 -20.33
C GLY A 74 9.42 18.97 -19.36
N ARG A 75 8.41 18.12 -19.22
CA ARG A 75 7.30 18.35 -18.30
C ARG A 75 7.64 17.94 -16.88
N PRO A 76 7.25 18.72 -15.85
CA PRO A 76 7.49 18.37 -14.47
C PRO A 76 6.91 17.00 -14.07
N THR A 77 7.72 16.19 -13.42
CA THR A 77 7.32 14.92 -12.81
C THR A 77 6.67 15.18 -11.44
N PHE A 78 7.13 16.22 -10.76
CA PHE A 78 6.63 16.61 -9.45
C PHE A 78 6.08 18.03 -9.51
N THR A 79 4.89 18.23 -8.93
CA THR A 79 4.37 19.57 -8.68
C THR A 79 5.15 20.21 -7.52
N PRO A 80 5.15 21.56 -7.38
CA PRO A 80 5.77 22.22 -6.23
C PRO A 80 5.28 21.66 -4.89
N ALA A 81 3.98 21.40 -4.76
CA ALA A 81 3.39 20.81 -3.54
C ALA A 81 3.95 19.42 -3.22
N LEU A 82 4.24 18.59 -4.24
CA LEU A 82 4.85 17.26 -4.04
C LEU A 82 6.33 17.36 -3.68
N LEU A 83 7.07 18.36 -4.18
CA LEU A 83 8.46 18.60 -3.77
C LEU A 83 8.53 19.05 -2.31
N ASP A 84 7.72 20.02 -1.92
CA ASP A 84 7.63 20.47 -0.53
C ASP A 84 7.16 19.36 0.40
N LEU A 85 6.25 18.49 -0.08
CA LEU A 85 5.84 17.29 0.66
C LEU A 85 7.01 16.33 0.85
N ALA A 86 7.84 16.12 -0.17
CA ALA A 86 8.99 15.22 -0.08
C ALA A 86 10.01 15.70 0.97
N GLU A 87 10.26 17.01 1.06
CA GLU A 87 11.12 17.59 2.09
C GLU A 87 10.54 17.41 3.49
N TRP A 88 9.23 17.69 3.65
CA TRP A 88 8.53 17.42 4.91
C TRP A 88 8.56 15.94 5.30
N MET A 89 8.36 15.02 4.35
CA MET A 89 8.44 13.58 4.59
C MET A 89 9.84 13.15 5.02
N LYS A 90 10.89 13.71 4.44
CA LYS A 90 12.29 13.47 4.82
C LYS A 90 12.51 13.72 6.31
N GLU A 91 12.07 14.88 6.80
CA GLU A 91 12.20 15.28 8.20
C GLU A 91 11.31 14.47 9.14
N ARG A 92 10.06 14.24 8.73
CA ARG A 92 9.06 13.52 9.54
C ARG A 92 9.37 12.04 9.70
N TYR A 93 9.90 11.40 8.64
CA TYR A 93 10.11 9.92 8.59
C TYR A 93 11.59 9.52 8.58
N PHE A 94 12.51 10.44 8.87
CA PHE A 94 13.96 10.18 9.06
C PHE A 94 14.61 9.42 7.91
N CYS A 95 14.30 9.79 6.70
CA CYS A 95 14.78 9.17 5.47
C CYS A 95 15.44 10.21 4.55
N THR A 96 15.97 9.78 3.40
CA THR A 96 16.58 10.68 2.42
C THR A 96 15.51 11.31 1.52
N LEU A 97 15.80 12.51 1.00
CA LEU A 97 14.92 13.17 0.03
C LEU A 97 14.69 12.29 -1.21
N ASN A 98 15.76 11.64 -1.67
CA ASN A 98 15.64 10.71 -2.80
C ASN A 98 14.69 9.55 -2.52
N GLN A 99 14.68 8.98 -1.29
CA GLN A 99 13.72 7.94 -0.91
C GLN A 99 12.27 8.46 -0.93
N CYS A 100 12.04 9.70 -0.50
CA CYS A 100 10.73 10.33 -0.57
C CYS A 100 10.27 10.54 -2.02
N LEU A 101 11.12 11.12 -2.86
CA LEU A 101 10.81 11.33 -4.28
C LEU A 101 10.56 10.01 -5.01
N GLN A 102 11.31 8.95 -4.68
CA GLN A 102 11.07 7.63 -5.22
C GLN A 102 9.76 7.00 -4.74
N ALA A 103 9.30 7.28 -3.51
CA ALA A 103 8.01 6.81 -3.03
C ALA A 103 6.84 7.53 -3.69
N ILE A 104 7.00 8.82 -4.00
CA ILE A 104 6.02 9.65 -4.70
C ILE A 104 5.92 9.25 -6.18
N MET A 105 7.03 8.93 -6.82
CA MET A 105 7.07 8.63 -8.26
C MET A 105 6.56 7.22 -8.58
N PRO A 106 5.72 7.05 -9.63
CA PRO A 106 5.25 5.72 -10.02
C PRO A 106 6.40 4.83 -10.51
N PRO A 107 6.42 3.54 -10.14
CA PRO A 107 7.54 2.64 -10.45
C PRO A 107 7.87 2.51 -11.94
N GLY A 108 6.88 2.69 -12.81
CA GLY A 108 7.04 2.51 -14.27
C GLY A 108 7.79 3.63 -14.99
N ILE A 109 7.98 4.79 -14.36
CA ILE A 109 8.68 5.94 -14.97
C ILE A 109 10.18 5.89 -14.69
N ARG A 110 10.61 5.18 -13.63
CA ARG A 110 11.99 5.13 -13.19
C ARG A 110 12.92 4.59 -14.28
N THR A 111 14.05 5.25 -14.46
CA THR A 111 15.11 4.78 -15.31
C THR A 111 15.80 3.57 -14.66
N LYS A 112 15.89 2.45 -15.36
CA LYS A 112 16.64 1.29 -14.91
C LYS A 112 18.06 1.39 -15.44
N SER A 113 19.03 1.23 -14.57
CA SER A 113 20.42 1.13 -14.94
C SER A 113 20.76 -0.37 -15.13
N SER A 114 21.10 -0.78 -16.34
CA SER A 114 21.71 -2.07 -16.59
C SER A 114 23.21 -1.90 -16.83
N TRP A 115 23.95 -2.94 -16.49
CA TRP A 115 25.38 -2.99 -16.75
C TRP A 115 25.65 -4.10 -17.74
N THR A 116 26.41 -3.77 -18.76
CA THR A 116 26.96 -4.74 -19.68
C THR A 116 28.47 -4.82 -19.50
N VAL A 117 28.97 -6.05 -19.55
CA VAL A 117 30.41 -6.36 -19.52
C VAL A 117 30.86 -6.62 -20.95
N GLY A 118 31.67 -5.74 -21.49
CA GLY A 118 32.20 -5.87 -22.84
C GLY A 118 33.60 -6.46 -22.82
N ARG A 119 33.87 -7.48 -23.64
CA ARG A 119 35.22 -8.06 -23.84
C ARG A 119 36.08 -7.12 -24.66
N LYS A 120 37.32 -6.87 -24.20
CA LYS A 120 38.33 -6.18 -25.01
C LYS A 120 39.28 -7.17 -25.72
N SER A 121 39.91 -6.72 -26.80
CA SER A 121 40.95 -7.46 -27.42
C SER A 121 42.14 -7.61 -26.46
N LEU A 122 42.63 -8.85 -26.30
CA LEU A 122 43.75 -9.19 -25.42
C LEU A 122 45.05 -9.23 -26.21
N ASP A 123 46.10 -8.68 -25.64
CA ASP A 123 47.44 -8.90 -26.14
C ASP A 123 47.91 -10.32 -25.80
N ALA A 124 48.65 -10.95 -26.68
CA ALA A 124 49.08 -12.37 -26.59
C ALA A 124 49.89 -12.71 -25.32
N GLU A 125 50.44 -11.71 -24.64
CA GLU A 125 51.25 -11.86 -23.41
C GLU A 125 50.50 -11.69 -22.09
N THR A 126 49.18 -11.47 -22.13
CA THR A 126 48.41 -11.16 -20.91
C THR A 126 48.20 -12.39 -20.02
N LYS A 127 48.87 -12.44 -18.87
CA LYS A 127 48.67 -13.51 -17.87
C LYS A 127 47.31 -13.37 -17.19
N LEU A 128 46.43 -14.36 -17.37
CA LEU A 128 45.10 -14.43 -16.81
C LEU A 128 45.09 -15.33 -15.57
N THR A 129 44.34 -14.95 -14.57
CA THR A 129 44.01 -15.81 -13.43
C THR A 129 42.91 -16.81 -13.82
N PRO A 130 42.77 -17.96 -13.12
CA PRO A 130 41.68 -18.91 -13.38
C PRO A 130 40.28 -18.29 -13.41
N LYS A 131 40.01 -17.33 -12.51
CA LYS A 131 38.73 -16.57 -12.47
C LYS A 131 38.56 -15.65 -13.68
N GLU A 132 39.62 -15.02 -14.15
CA GLU A 132 39.58 -14.17 -15.36
C GLU A 132 39.38 -15.02 -16.62
N THR A 133 40.01 -16.19 -16.69
CA THR A 133 39.80 -17.16 -17.79
C THR A 133 38.34 -17.65 -17.82
N ALA A 134 37.77 -18.02 -16.65
CA ALA A 134 36.34 -18.40 -16.54
C ALA A 134 35.41 -17.26 -16.95
N LEU A 135 35.72 -16.02 -16.56
CA LEU A 135 34.95 -14.84 -16.96
C LEU A 135 34.99 -14.65 -18.50
N LEU A 136 36.17 -14.79 -19.13
CA LEU A 136 36.26 -14.64 -20.57
C LEU A 136 35.58 -15.78 -21.33
N ALA A 137 35.52 -16.99 -20.76
CA ALA A 137 34.78 -18.12 -21.31
C ALA A 137 33.27 -17.90 -21.37
N LEU A 138 32.69 -17.14 -20.42
CA LEU A 138 31.25 -16.78 -20.40
C LEU A 138 30.84 -15.99 -21.67
N PHE A 139 31.77 -15.26 -22.29
CA PHE A 139 31.45 -14.50 -23.49
C PHE A 139 31.15 -15.40 -24.68
N GLY A 140 31.78 -16.58 -24.77
CA GLY A 140 31.74 -17.40 -26.01
C GLY A 140 32.12 -16.56 -27.23
N GLU A 141 31.23 -16.49 -28.22
CA GLU A 141 31.41 -15.65 -29.44
C GLU A 141 30.87 -14.23 -29.24
N ARG A 142 30.18 -13.94 -28.11
CA ARG A 142 29.58 -12.64 -27.83
C ARG A 142 30.64 -11.61 -27.44
N ARG A 143 30.44 -10.38 -27.88
CA ARG A 143 31.33 -9.25 -27.49
C ARG A 143 30.93 -8.61 -26.17
N GLU A 144 29.65 -8.71 -25.82
CA GLU A 144 29.06 -8.09 -24.60
C GLU A 144 28.10 -9.09 -23.97
N ILE A 145 28.07 -9.13 -22.62
CA ILE A 145 27.16 -9.94 -21.82
C ILE A 145 26.55 -9.07 -20.71
N PRO A 146 25.28 -9.32 -20.28
CA PRO A 146 24.69 -8.65 -19.14
C PRO A 146 25.42 -8.96 -17.84
N LEU A 147 25.47 -7.99 -16.92
CA LEU A 147 26.10 -8.18 -15.60
C LEU A 147 25.40 -9.30 -14.80
N GLU A 148 24.07 -9.46 -14.97
CA GLU A 148 23.30 -10.49 -14.31
C GLU A 148 23.81 -11.92 -14.63
N GLU A 149 24.25 -12.18 -15.86
CA GLU A 149 24.85 -13.46 -16.22
C GLU A 149 26.18 -13.69 -15.47
N VAL A 150 26.97 -12.65 -15.30
CA VAL A 150 28.23 -12.72 -14.55
C VAL A 150 27.96 -12.90 -13.05
N GLN A 151 26.92 -12.24 -12.53
CA GLN A 151 26.50 -12.38 -11.14
C GLN A 151 25.95 -13.78 -10.82
N ALA A 152 25.27 -14.40 -11.78
CA ALA A 152 24.77 -15.77 -11.62
C ALA A 152 25.92 -16.78 -11.46
N GLU A 153 27.05 -16.59 -12.16
CA GLU A 153 28.20 -17.50 -12.13
C GLU A 153 29.19 -17.19 -10.99
N PHE A 154 29.47 -15.89 -10.74
CA PHE A 154 30.49 -15.46 -9.77
C PHE A 154 29.97 -14.94 -8.45
N GLY A 155 28.64 -14.93 -8.26
CA GLY A 155 27.97 -14.39 -7.08
C GLY A 155 27.76 -12.87 -7.10
N GLY A 156 26.91 -12.38 -6.20
CA GLY A 156 26.49 -10.97 -6.17
C GLY A 156 27.61 -9.96 -5.93
N ASP A 157 28.74 -10.36 -5.41
CA ASP A 157 29.89 -9.50 -5.06
C ASP A 157 30.97 -9.43 -6.15
N CYS A 158 30.64 -9.86 -7.38
CA CYS A 158 31.58 -9.91 -8.50
C CYS A 158 32.04 -8.52 -9.00
N LEU A 159 31.38 -7.43 -8.62
CA LEU A 159 31.71 -6.07 -9.07
C LEU A 159 33.15 -5.65 -8.73
N THR A 160 33.64 -6.01 -7.55
CA THR A 160 35.02 -5.73 -7.14
C THR A 160 36.01 -6.47 -8.02
N PHE A 161 35.75 -7.72 -8.38
CA PHE A 161 36.51 -8.52 -9.29
C PHE A 161 36.50 -7.95 -10.73
N LEU A 162 35.29 -7.58 -11.22
CA LEU A 162 35.12 -6.97 -12.56
C LEU A 162 35.86 -5.63 -12.67
N ARG A 163 35.86 -4.80 -11.64
CA ARG A 163 36.62 -3.54 -11.62
C ARG A 163 38.13 -3.77 -11.68
N LYS A 164 38.64 -4.83 -11.02
CA LYS A 164 40.06 -5.21 -11.14
C LYS A 164 40.38 -5.67 -12.56
N ALA A 165 39.52 -6.46 -13.19
CA ALA A 165 39.66 -6.91 -14.56
C ALA A 165 39.56 -5.74 -15.56
N GLU A 166 38.72 -4.75 -15.35
CA GLU A 166 38.64 -3.51 -16.11
C GLU A 166 39.97 -2.71 -16.00
N GLY A 167 40.52 -2.61 -14.79
CA GLY A 167 41.82 -1.95 -14.54
C GLY A 167 42.96 -2.62 -15.29
N LYS A 168 42.89 -3.93 -15.49
CA LYS A 168 43.84 -4.71 -16.36
C LYS A 168 43.51 -4.61 -17.85
N ARG A 169 42.51 -3.85 -18.26
CA ARG A 169 42.03 -3.71 -19.66
C ARG A 169 41.50 -5.00 -20.30
N LEU A 170 41.12 -6.00 -19.50
CA LEU A 170 40.56 -7.25 -20.01
C LEU A 170 39.11 -7.08 -20.51
N LEU A 171 38.40 -6.16 -19.91
CA LEU A 171 36.99 -5.85 -20.20
C LEU A 171 36.67 -4.35 -20.05
N ALA A 172 35.51 -3.97 -20.49
CA ALA A 172 34.92 -2.65 -20.21
C ALA A 172 33.56 -2.82 -19.57
N LEU A 173 33.32 -2.11 -18.48
CA LEU A 173 32.00 -2.02 -17.85
C LEU A 173 31.26 -0.85 -18.48
N LYS A 174 30.17 -1.12 -19.19
CA LYS A 174 29.29 -0.09 -19.75
C LYS A 174 28.01 -0.04 -18.91
N GLN A 175 27.65 1.14 -18.49
CA GLN A 175 26.37 1.41 -17.86
C GLN A 175 25.43 2.00 -18.90
N GLU A 176 24.31 1.33 -19.12
CA GLU A 176 23.22 1.82 -19.95
C GLU A 176 22.01 2.16 -19.10
N LEU A 177 21.44 3.32 -19.35
CA LEU A 177 20.22 3.75 -18.70
C LEU A 177 19.07 3.36 -19.64
N HIS A 178 18.30 2.35 -19.23
CA HIS A 178 17.13 1.93 -19.97
C HIS A 178 15.89 2.66 -19.46
N ARG A 179 15.22 3.35 -20.36
CA ARG A 179 13.91 3.93 -20.10
C ARG A 179 12.84 2.89 -20.38
N SER A 180 11.98 2.66 -19.41
CA SER A 180 10.78 1.87 -19.65
C SER A 180 9.77 2.75 -20.39
N GLU A 181 9.82 2.79 -21.72
CA GLU A 181 8.79 3.44 -22.51
C GLU A 181 7.55 2.53 -22.60
N TYR A 182 6.60 2.75 -21.70
CA TYR A 182 5.29 2.08 -21.77
C TYR A 182 4.37 2.84 -22.71
N LYS A 183 4.73 2.92 -24.01
CA LYS A 183 3.83 3.48 -25.02
C LYS A 183 2.83 2.40 -25.46
N ASN A 184 1.55 2.69 -25.37
CA ASN A 184 0.53 1.89 -26.02
C ASN A 184 0.36 2.44 -27.43
N GLU A 185 1.13 1.90 -28.37
CA GLU A 185 1.07 2.32 -29.78
C GLU A 185 0.03 1.45 -30.50
N LYS A 186 -1.10 2.01 -30.84
CA LYS A 186 -2.01 1.42 -31.82
C LYS A 186 -1.47 1.72 -33.21
N ARG A 187 -1.40 0.70 -34.06
CA ARG A 187 -1.09 0.84 -35.48
C ARG A 187 -2.40 0.99 -36.22
N LEU A 188 -2.62 2.18 -36.74
CA LEU A 188 -3.75 2.48 -37.59
C LEU A 188 -3.33 2.35 -39.06
N TYR A 189 -4.17 1.67 -39.81
CA TYR A 189 -3.98 1.45 -41.21
C TYR A 189 -4.99 2.30 -41.99
N SER A 190 -4.48 3.05 -42.95
CA SER A 190 -5.31 3.85 -43.87
C SER A 190 -4.86 3.58 -45.30
N LEU A 191 -5.76 3.84 -46.24
CA LEU A 191 -5.51 3.71 -47.68
C LEU A 191 -4.74 4.93 -48.20
N ASP A 192 -3.65 4.70 -48.90
CA ASP A 192 -2.99 5.77 -49.68
C ASP A 192 -3.72 5.97 -51.00
N ARG A 193 -4.59 6.97 -51.05
CA ARG A 193 -5.47 7.24 -52.19
C ARG A 193 -4.73 7.70 -53.46
N ASP A 194 -3.56 8.29 -53.29
CA ASP A 194 -2.74 8.80 -54.36
C ASP A 194 -1.68 7.78 -54.85
N HIS A 195 -1.71 6.57 -54.28
CA HIS A 195 -0.70 5.57 -54.60
C HIS A 195 -0.85 5.03 -56.05
N PRO A 196 0.18 5.10 -56.89
CA PRO A 196 0.09 4.75 -58.33
C PRO A 196 -0.33 3.30 -58.60
N LEU A 197 -0.12 2.38 -57.67
CA LEU A 197 -0.51 0.98 -57.84
C LEU A 197 -1.91 0.68 -57.28
N LEU A 198 -2.63 1.64 -56.70
CA LEU A 198 -3.90 1.40 -56.05
C LEU A 198 -4.95 0.86 -57.04
N GLU A 199 -5.13 1.50 -58.18
CA GLU A 199 -6.11 1.11 -59.16
C GLU A 199 -5.84 -0.26 -59.75
N ALA A 200 -4.55 -0.58 -60.00
CA ALA A 200 -4.12 -1.88 -60.48
C ALA A 200 -4.35 -3.00 -59.44
N ALA A 201 -4.07 -2.71 -58.15
CA ALA A 201 -4.31 -3.65 -57.06
C ALA A 201 -5.80 -3.91 -56.88
N TRP A 202 -6.64 -2.88 -57.01
CA TRP A 202 -8.09 -2.98 -56.90
C TRP A 202 -8.67 -3.85 -58.03
N LYS A 203 -8.38 -3.55 -59.29
CA LYS A 203 -8.81 -4.34 -60.46
C LYS A 203 -8.36 -5.80 -60.39
N LYS A 204 -7.15 -6.04 -59.82
CA LYS A 204 -6.65 -7.39 -59.64
C LYS A 204 -7.38 -8.13 -58.51
N ALA A 205 -7.69 -7.45 -57.40
CA ALA A 205 -8.40 -8.04 -56.27
C ALA A 205 -9.87 -8.35 -56.60
N GLU A 206 -10.50 -7.63 -57.51
CA GLU A 206 -11.85 -7.91 -58.05
C GLU A 206 -11.90 -9.17 -58.91
N LYS A 207 -10.82 -9.43 -59.68
CA LYS A 207 -10.79 -10.55 -60.64
C LYS A 207 -10.36 -11.88 -60.00
N GLU A 208 -9.57 -11.87 -58.92
CA GLU A 208 -9.00 -13.08 -58.37
C GLU A 208 -9.63 -13.39 -57.00
N LYS A 209 -10.47 -14.44 -56.91
CA LYS A 209 -11.12 -14.90 -55.67
C LYS A 209 -10.13 -15.12 -54.51
N ARG A 210 -8.91 -15.53 -54.78
CA ARG A 210 -7.86 -15.70 -53.74
C ARG A 210 -7.43 -14.37 -53.08
N LEU A 211 -7.75 -13.24 -53.65
CA LEU A 211 -7.47 -11.89 -53.17
C LEU A 211 -8.68 -11.22 -52.50
N GLU A 212 -9.73 -11.98 -52.21
CA GLU A 212 -10.96 -11.45 -51.58
C GLU A 212 -10.70 -10.65 -50.30
N GLY A 213 -9.79 -11.10 -49.43
CA GLY A 213 -9.39 -10.34 -48.25
C GLY A 213 -8.75 -8.98 -48.55
N GLN A 214 -7.99 -8.84 -49.68
CA GLN A 214 -7.46 -7.58 -50.12
C GLN A 214 -8.57 -6.68 -50.64
N ARG A 215 -9.54 -7.22 -51.39
CA ARG A 215 -10.69 -6.49 -51.91
C ARG A 215 -11.53 -5.89 -50.78
N LEU A 216 -11.92 -6.70 -49.81
CA LEU A 216 -12.68 -6.26 -48.62
C LEU A 216 -11.95 -5.17 -47.85
N LEU A 217 -10.62 -5.28 -47.73
CA LEU A 217 -9.80 -4.29 -47.05
C LEU A 217 -9.77 -2.95 -47.78
N LEU A 218 -9.61 -2.96 -49.10
CA LEU A 218 -9.62 -1.76 -49.95
C LEU A 218 -11.00 -1.08 -49.91
N GLU A 219 -12.09 -1.83 -49.98
CA GLU A 219 -13.45 -1.35 -49.87
C GLU A 219 -13.74 -0.69 -48.52
N CYS A 220 -13.31 -1.36 -47.40
CA CYS A 220 -13.49 -0.85 -46.04
C CYS A 220 -12.78 0.49 -45.81
N LEU A 221 -11.56 0.64 -46.32
CA LEU A 221 -10.71 1.80 -46.10
C LEU A 221 -10.90 2.91 -47.19
N ALA A 222 -11.70 2.64 -48.24
CA ALA A 222 -11.91 3.59 -49.35
C ALA A 222 -12.48 4.94 -48.93
N ASN A 223 -13.30 4.96 -47.87
CA ASN A 223 -13.94 6.17 -47.36
C ASN A 223 -13.03 7.04 -46.46
N GLY A 224 -11.72 6.74 -46.40
CA GLY A 224 -10.76 7.48 -45.56
C GLY A 224 -10.80 7.05 -44.08
N ARG A 225 -11.44 5.94 -43.79
CA ARG A 225 -11.43 5.35 -42.47
C ARG A 225 -10.02 4.88 -42.10
N GLU A 226 -9.57 5.18 -40.90
CA GLU A 226 -8.43 4.55 -40.28
C GLU A 226 -8.92 3.46 -39.32
N ALA A 227 -8.29 2.31 -39.31
CA ALA A 227 -8.66 1.21 -38.42
C ALA A 227 -7.43 0.38 -38.01
N THR A 228 -7.52 -0.27 -36.83
CA THR A 228 -6.50 -1.19 -36.37
C THR A 228 -6.59 -2.55 -37.07
N ALA A 229 -5.50 -3.34 -37.03
CA ALA A 229 -5.52 -4.70 -37.58
C ALA A 229 -6.56 -5.61 -36.91
N ALA A 230 -6.85 -5.38 -35.61
CA ALA A 230 -7.85 -6.15 -34.87
C ALA A 230 -9.27 -5.84 -35.37
N GLU A 231 -9.63 -4.57 -35.47
CA GLU A 231 -10.92 -4.12 -36.00
C GLU A 231 -11.17 -4.59 -37.44
N LEU A 232 -10.12 -4.51 -38.27
CA LEU A 232 -10.22 -4.96 -39.68
C LEU A 232 -10.43 -6.48 -39.77
N LYS A 233 -9.76 -7.25 -38.92
CA LYS A 233 -9.96 -8.72 -38.88
C LYS A 233 -11.35 -9.10 -38.40
N GLU A 234 -11.81 -8.48 -37.33
CA GLU A 234 -13.12 -8.75 -36.74
C GLU A 234 -14.26 -8.36 -37.71
N ALA A 235 -14.17 -7.16 -38.28
CA ALA A 235 -15.22 -6.68 -39.17
C ALA A 235 -15.27 -7.39 -40.53
N LEU A 236 -14.11 -7.81 -41.05
CA LEU A 236 -14.02 -8.34 -42.43
C LEU A 236 -13.76 -9.86 -42.48
N GLY A 237 -13.52 -10.52 -41.35
CA GLY A 237 -13.19 -11.94 -41.29
C GLY A 237 -11.86 -12.31 -41.97
N ILE A 238 -10.91 -11.35 -42.06
CA ILE A 238 -9.63 -11.52 -42.75
C ILE A 238 -8.50 -11.91 -41.83
N THR A 239 -7.41 -12.44 -42.41
CA THR A 239 -6.15 -12.72 -41.71
C THR A 239 -5.18 -11.53 -41.79
N ASP A 240 -3.99 -11.62 -41.17
CA ASP A 240 -2.93 -10.61 -41.26
C ASP A 240 -2.29 -10.50 -42.66
N SER A 241 -2.42 -11.52 -43.49
CA SER A 241 -1.74 -11.64 -44.79
C SER A 241 -2.16 -10.51 -45.78
N PRO A 242 -3.45 -10.18 -45.96
CA PRO A 242 -3.88 -9.06 -46.81
C PRO A 242 -3.32 -7.70 -46.36
N ILE A 243 -3.34 -7.43 -45.05
CA ILE A 243 -2.81 -6.19 -44.44
C ILE A 243 -1.31 -6.06 -44.74
N LYS A 244 -0.54 -7.10 -44.42
CA LYS A 244 0.91 -7.12 -44.64
C LYS A 244 1.26 -6.96 -46.12
N THR A 245 0.47 -7.57 -47.02
CA THR A 245 0.71 -7.53 -48.44
C THR A 245 0.50 -6.14 -49.02
N LEU A 246 -0.59 -5.48 -48.68
CA LEU A 246 -0.89 -4.13 -49.13
C LEU A 246 0.04 -3.08 -48.51
N LEU A 247 0.44 -3.29 -47.25
CA LEU A 247 1.42 -2.44 -46.57
C LEU A 247 2.80 -2.56 -47.25
N LYS A 248 3.25 -3.79 -47.58
CA LYS A 248 4.50 -4.00 -48.28
C LYS A 248 4.53 -3.40 -49.69
N LYS A 249 3.36 -3.25 -50.34
CA LYS A 249 3.19 -2.59 -51.60
C LYS A 249 3.07 -1.05 -51.49
N GLY A 250 3.05 -0.50 -50.27
CA GLY A 250 2.87 0.93 -50.03
C GLY A 250 1.44 1.43 -50.19
N ILE A 251 0.49 0.56 -50.53
CA ILE A 251 -0.92 0.92 -50.78
C ILE A 251 -1.66 1.25 -49.47
N LEU A 252 -1.24 0.63 -48.38
CA LEU A 252 -1.63 1.02 -47.02
C LEU A 252 -0.55 1.86 -46.38
N ARG A 253 -0.92 2.89 -45.68
CA ARG A 253 -0.08 3.66 -44.76
C ARG A 253 -0.30 3.17 -43.33
N GLU A 254 0.80 2.96 -42.60
CA GLU A 254 0.77 2.69 -41.16
C GLU A 254 1.04 4.01 -40.44
N ARG A 255 0.13 4.39 -39.56
CA ARG A 255 0.31 5.49 -38.62
C ARG A 255 0.30 4.92 -37.20
N ARG A 256 1.32 5.26 -36.45
CA ARG A 256 1.35 4.92 -35.02
C ARG A 256 0.67 6.02 -34.22
N GLN A 257 -0.33 5.64 -33.48
CA GLN A 257 -1.04 6.53 -32.57
C GLN A 257 -0.81 6.02 -31.15
N THR A 258 -0.27 6.89 -30.30
CA THR A 258 -0.15 6.60 -28.88
C THR A 258 -1.52 6.84 -28.24
N GLU A 259 -2.10 5.81 -27.67
CA GLU A 259 -3.36 5.88 -26.95
C GLU A 259 -3.11 5.57 -25.47
N ARG A 260 -3.64 6.38 -24.59
CA ARG A 260 -3.59 6.13 -23.14
C ARG A 260 -4.72 5.16 -22.77
N ARG A 261 -4.36 4.10 -22.08
CA ARG A 261 -5.33 3.07 -21.67
C ARG A 261 -6.36 3.64 -20.71
N ASN A 262 -7.64 3.31 -20.96
CA ASN A 262 -8.70 3.50 -19.98
C ASN A 262 -8.79 2.22 -19.14
N VAL A 263 -8.90 2.38 -17.83
CA VAL A 263 -9.07 1.26 -16.90
C VAL A 263 -10.53 0.82 -16.84
N PHE A 264 -11.45 1.78 -17.07
CA PHE A 264 -12.89 1.56 -17.18
C PHE A 264 -13.42 2.18 -18.45
N ASP A 265 -14.41 1.53 -19.05
CA ASP A 265 -15.18 2.08 -20.17
C ASP A 265 -16.43 2.76 -19.58
N ALA A 266 -16.41 4.08 -19.56
CA ALA A 266 -17.48 4.87 -18.97
C ALA A 266 -18.79 4.80 -19.78
N ASP A 267 -18.72 4.44 -21.07
CA ASP A 267 -19.89 4.32 -21.94
C ASP A 267 -20.76 3.11 -21.60
N THR A 268 -20.18 2.12 -20.89
CA THR A 268 -20.90 0.90 -20.48
C THR A 268 -21.66 1.06 -19.15
N VAL A 269 -21.48 2.19 -18.44
CA VAL A 269 -22.04 2.39 -17.10
C VAL A 269 -23.17 3.42 -17.13
N GLU A 270 -24.34 3.05 -16.60
CA GLU A 270 -25.52 3.93 -16.51
C GLU A 270 -25.24 5.10 -15.57
N ARG A 271 -25.60 6.30 -16.00
CA ARG A 271 -25.39 7.54 -15.23
C ARG A 271 -26.36 7.64 -14.06
N THR A 272 -25.84 8.02 -12.89
CA THR A 272 -26.63 8.21 -11.66
C THR A 272 -26.72 9.67 -11.25
N GLN A 273 -27.82 10.03 -10.60
CA GLN A 273 -28.06 11.34 -10.00
C GLN A 273 -27.75 11.33 -8.49
N PRO A 274 -27.46 12.48 -7.86
CA PRO A 274 -27.31 12.59 -6.43
C PRO A 274 -28.57 12.16 -5.68
N PHE A 275 -28.38 11.40 -4.61
CA PHE A 275 -29.48 11.08 -3.70
C PHE A 275 -29.82 12.29 -2.82
N THR A 276 -31.09 12.40 -2.43
CA THR A 276 -31.52 13.39 -1.44
C THR A 276 -30.91 13.05 -0.08
N PRO A 277 -30.15 13.96 0.54
CA PRO A 277 -29.53 13.67 1.84
C PRO A 277 -30.54 13.54 2.95
N THR A 278 -30.26 12.66 3.92
CA THR A 278 -30.97 12.64 5.20
C THR A 278 -30.67 13.90 6.00
N ALA A 279 -31.38 14.14 7.11
CA ALA A 279 -31.12 15.29 7.95
C ALA A 279 -29.69 15.35 8.49
N GLU A 280 -29.13 14.22 8.95
CA GLU A 280 -27.74 14.13 9.40
C GLU A 280 -26.75 14.37 8.25
N GLN A 281 -27.00 13.79 7.09
CA GLN A 281 -26.17 14.00 5.91
C GLN A 281 -26.22 15.46 5.44
N ALA A 282 -27.38 16.09 5.44
CA ALA A 282 -27.53 17.51 5.07
C ALA A 282 -26.78 18.42 6.05
N ALA A 283 -26.82 18.13 7.35
CA ALA A 283 -26.05 18.86 8.35
C ALA A 283 -24.54 18.69 8.14
N ALA A 284 -24.08 17.47 7.86
CA ALA A 284 -22.68 17.17 7.56
C ALA A 284 -22.22 17.87 6.28
N LEU A 285 -22.99 17.83 5.19
CA LEU A 285 -22.71 18.54 3.96
C LEU A 285 -22.64 20.05 4.18
N SER A 286 -23.57 20.64 4.92
CA SER A 286 -23.54 22.07 5.24
C SER A 286 -22.28 22.48 6.03
N ALA A 287 -21.78 21.60 6.91
CA ALA A 287 -20.52 21.83 7.62
C ALA A 287 -19.30 21.71 6.70
N LEU A 288 -19.30 20.71 5.80
CA LEU A 288 -18.24 20.52 4.82
C LEU A 288 -18.19 21.66 3.81
N HIS A 289 -19.33 22.19 3.35
CA HIS A 289 -19.39 23.36 2.48
C HIS A 289 -18.75 24.59 3.16
N ARG A 290 -19.08 24.83 4.44
CA ARG A 290 -18.43 25.91 5.21
C ARG A 290 -16.94 25.71 5.34
N GLU A 291 -16.50 24.47 5.56
CA GLU A 291 -15.06 24.16 5.66
C GLU A 291 -14.33 24.34 4.33
N LEU A 292 -14.98 24.05 3.20
CA LEU A 292 -14.44 24.30 1.86
C LEU A 292 -14.20 25.80 1.58
N GLU A 293 -14.95 26.70 2.22
CA GLU A 293 -14.80 28.15 2.09
C GLU A 293 -13.72 28.74 3.04
N GLN A 294 -13.24 27.98 4.02
CA GLN A 294 -12.20 28.49 4.92
C GLN A 294 -10.86 28.64 4.19
N GLU A 295 -10.11 29.65 4.53
CA GLU A 295 -8.73 29.84 4.04
C GLU A 295 -7.81 28.76 4.62
N GLU A 296 -7.86 28.56 5.94
CA GLU A 296 -7.17 27.47 6.64
C GLU A 296 -8.20 26.39 7.02
N LYS A 297 -8.17 25.27 6.28
CA LYS A 297 -9.11 24.16 6.47
C LYS A 297 -8.63 23.20 7.54
N LYS A 298 -9.53 22.86 8.47
CA LYS A 298 -9.27 21.76 9.42
C LYS A 298 -9.47 20.41 8.73
N PRO A 299 -8.66 19.40 9.08
CA PRO A 299 -9.02 18.02 8.71
C PRO A 299 -10.38 17.65 9.30
N VAL A 300 -11.17 16.92 8.55
CA VAL A 300 -12.53 16.51 8.95
C VAL A 300 -12.56 15.02 9.22
N LEU A 301 -13.10 14.63 10.36
CA LEU A 301 -13.39 13.24 10.71
C LEU A 301 -14.91 13.00 10.61
N LEU A 302 -15.33 12.27 9.57
CA LEU A 302 -16.70 11.83 9.37
C LEU A 302 -16.87 10.45 10.00
N HIS A 303 -17.33 10.43 11.24
CA HIS A 303 -17.68 9.22 11.98
C HIS A 303 -19.13 8.82 11.66
N GLY A 304 -19.29 7.79 10.84
CA GLY A 304 -20.64 7.34 10.45
C GLY A 304 -20.75 5.83 10.48
N VAL A 305 -21.84 5.33 11.08
CA VAL A 305 -22.10 3.88 11.14
C VAL A 305 -22.07 3.24 9.75
N THR A 306 -21.84 1.93 9.69
CA THR A 306 -21.87 1.20 8.42
C THR A 306 -23.24 1.34 7.77
N GLY A 307 -23.28 1.82 6.51
CA GLY A 307 -24.53 2.06 5.79
C GLY A 307 -25.18 3.43 6.06
N SER A 308 -24.47 4.38 6.68
CA SER A 308 -24.93 5.77 6.87
C SER A 308 -24.84 6.64 5.62
N GLY A 309 -24.32 6.11 4.51
CA GLY A 309 -24.22 6.85 3.24
C GLY A 309 -23.01 7.77 3.12
N LYS A 310 -21.92 7.53 3.83
CA LYS A 310 -20.66 8.31 3.72
C LYS A 310 -20.20 8.51 2.29
N THR A 311 -20.26 7.47 1.46
CA THR A 311 -19.84 7.53 0.04
C THR A 311 -20.65 8.57 -0.75
N GLU A 312 -21.92 8.76 -0.47
CA GLU A 312 -22.74 9.78 -1.11
C GLU A 312 -22.26 11.19 -0.72
N ILE A 313 -21.93 11.42 0.54
CA ILE A 313 -21.34 12.68 1.00
C ILE A 313 -20.04 12.97 0.23
N TYR A 314 -19.18 11.95 0.07
CA TYR A 314 -17.96 12.10 -0.71
C TYR A 314 -18.25 12.54 -2.14
N MET A 315 -19.20 11.87 -2.82
CA MET A 315 -19.56 12.19 -4.20
C MET A 315 -20.15 13.59 -4.34
N GLN A 316 -20.94 14.06 -3.38
CA GLN A 316 -21.49 15.43 -3.42
C GLN A 316 -20.40 16.49 -3.22
N ILE A 317 -19.47 16.28 -2.31
CA ILE A 317 -18.31 17.18 -2.11
C ILE A 317 -17.38 17.16 -3.33
N ILE A 318 -17.15 16.00 -3.94
CA ILE A 318 -16.37 15.90 -5.19
C ILE A 318 -17.05 16.72 -6.30
N ALA A 319 -18.35 16.60 -6.47
CA ALA A 319 -19.08 17.36 -7.48
C ALA A 319 -18.88 18.88 -7.32
N GLU A 320 -18.88 19.39 -6.09
CA GLU A 320 -18.61 20.79 -5.80
C GLU A 320 -17.17 21.19 -6.13
N VAL A 321 -16.18 20.37 -5.72
CA VAL A 321 -14.76 20.58 -6.04
C VAL A 321 -14.53 20.64 -7.54
N LEU A 322 -15.14 19.71 -8.30
CA LEU A 322 -15.08 19.71 -9.75
C LEU A 322 -15.72 20.95 -10.38
N ALA A 323 -16.84 21.45 -9.82
CA ALA A 323 -17.47 22.68 -10.28
C ALA A 323 -16.60 23.92 -10.08
N ARG A 324 -15.66 23.88 -9.14
CA ARG A 324 -14.62 24.92 -8.92
C ARG A 324 -13.41 24.77 -9.86
N GLY A 325 -13.40 23.76 -10.74
CA GLY A 325 -12.28 23.47 -11.64
C GLY A 325 -11.08 22.85 -10.91
N GLU A 326 -11.32 22.19 -9.78
CA GLU A 326 -10.31 21.52 -8.96
C GLU A 326 -10.43 20.01 -9.07
N GLN A 327 -9.41 19.27 -8.64
CA GLN A 327 -9.35 17.82 -8.70
C GLN A 327 -9.56 17.19 -7.32
N ALA A 328 -10.01 15.94 -7.31
CA ALA A 328 -10.25 15.19 -6.08
C ALA A 328 -9.46 13.87 -6.07
N ILE A 329 -8.89 13.55 -4.90
CA ILE A 329 -8.19 12.29 -4.63
C ILE A 329 -9.04 11.50 -3.63
N VAL A 330 -9.45 10.29 -4.00
CA VAL A 330 -10.19 9.38 -3.13
C VAL A 330 -9.31 8.18 -2.81
N LEU A 331 -8.91 8.10 -1.55
CA LEU A 331 -8.11 7.00 -1.03
C LEU A 331 -9.03 5.92 -0.45
N VAL A 332 -8.83 4.69 -0.89
CA VAL A 332 -9.55 3.53 -0.38
C VAL A 332 -8.56 2.41 -0.04
N PRO A 333 -8.82 1.57 0.97
CA PRO A 333 -8.01 0.39 1.21
C PRO A 333 -7.96 -0.49 -0.03
N GLU A 334 -6.78 -1.03 -0.37
CA GLU A 334 -6.59 -1.80 -1.60
C GLU A 334 -7.58 -2.97 -1.75
N ILE A 335 -7.97 -3.58 -0.62
CA ILE A 335 -8.96 -4.67 -0.56
C ILE A 335 -10.39 -4.16 -0.79
N ALA A 336 -10.67 -2.91 -0.48
CA ALA A 336 -11.99 -2.29 -0.66
C ALA A 336 -12.19 -1.71 -2.07
N LEU A 337 -11.11 -1.59 -2.84
CA LEU A 337 -11.17 -1.13 -4.23
C LEU A 337 -11.74 -2.21 -5.13
N THR A 338 -13.05 -2.35 -5.11
CA THR A 338 -13.81 -3.30 -5.92
C THR A 338 -14.29 -2.66 -7.21
N PRO A 339 -14.57 -3.44 -8.26
CA PRO A 339 -15.21 -2.92 -9.46
C PRO A 339 -16.49 -2.14 -9.16
N LEU A 340 -17.31 -2.62 -8.23
CA LEU A 340 -18.56 -1.98 -7.81
C LEU A 340 -18.36 -0.58 -7.21
N LEU A 341 -17.29 -0.37 -6.42
CA LEU A 341 -16.98 0.96 -5.89
C LEU A 341 -16.55 1.89 -7.02
N ALA A 342 -15.68 1.43 -7.91
CA ALA A 342 -15.26 2.19 -9.07
C ALA A 342 -16.44 2.55 -9.99
N GLU A 343 -17.32 1.60 -10.28
CA GLU A 343 -18.55 1.82 -11.06
C GLU A 343 -19.43 2.92 -10.47
N ARG A 344 -19.59 2.99 -9.15
CA ARG A 344 -20.37 4.06 -8.50
C ARG A 344 -19.84 5.46 -8.80
N PHE A 345 -18.52 5.63 -8.82
CA PHE A 345 -17.92 6.93 -9.16
C PHE A 345 -17.95 7.19 -10.65
N VAL A 346 -17.70 6.17 -11.49
CA VAL A 346 -17.80 6.28 -12.95
C VAL A 346 -19.23 6.59 -13.37
N SER A 347 -20.25 5.98 -12.75
CA SER A 347 -21.66 6.27 -13.00
C SER A 347 -22.02 7.72 -12.66
N ARG A 348 -21.35 8.33 -11.67
CA ARG A 348 -21.59 9.74 -11.28
C ARG A 348 -20.79 10.73 -12.12
N PHE A 349 -19.50 10.48 -12.38
CA PHE A 349 -18.57 11.45 -12.94
C PHE A 349 -18.00 11.06 -14.30
N GLY A 350 -18.25 9.84 -14.79
CA GLY A 350 -17.84 9.39 -16.12
C GLY A 350 -16.35 9.36 -16.36
N ASP A 351 -15.92 9.88 -17.51
CA ASP A 351 -14.53 9.89 -17.96
C ASP A 351 -13.60 10.75 -17.11
N ALA A 352 -14.15 11.62 -16.26
CA ALA A 352 -13.37 12.37 -15.30
C ALA A 352 -12.71 11.50 -14.25
N VAL A 353 -13.16 10.22 -14.09
CA VAL A 353 -12.69 9.28 -13.07
C VAL A 353 -11.60 8.38 -13.61
N SER A 354 -10.55 8.23 -12.84
CA SER A 354 -9.53 7.20 -13.00
C SER A 354 -9.42 6.34 -11.76
N VAL A 355 -8.99 5.08 -11.95
CA VAL A 355 -8.76 4.13 -10.87
C VAL A 355 -7.31 3.67 -10.91
N THR A 356 -6.63 3.67 -9.75
CA THR A 356 -5.25 3.20 -9.62
C THR A 356 -5.08 2.21 -8.47
N HIS A 357 -4.49 1.04 -8.75
CA HIS A 357 -4.24 -0.01 -7.76
C HIS A 357 -3.05 -0.89 -8.17
N SER A 358 -2.59 -1.76 -7.25
CA SER A 358 -1.41 -2.62 -7.46
C SER A 358 -1.55 -3.64 -8.58
N ARG A 359 -2.78 -4.04 -8.93
CA ARG A 359 -3.07 -5.03 -9.99
C ARG A 359 -2.97 -4.47 -11.39
N LEU A 360 -2.95 -3.13 -11.55
CA LEU A 360 -2.72 -2.50 -12.85
C LEU A 360 -1.30 -2.82 -13.34
N SER A 361 -1.18 -3.08 -14.64
CA SER A 361 0.11 -3.20 -15.29
C SER A 361 0.93 -1.89 -15.13
N MET A 362 2.23 -1.99 -15.30
CA MET A 362 3.10 -0.80 -15.23
C MET A 362 2.71 0.26 -16.27
N GLY A 363 2.33 -0.18 -17.48
CA GLY A 363 1.89 0.72 -18.53
C GLY A 363 0.61 1.48 -18.17
N GLU A 364 -0.40 0.78 -17.64
CA GLU A 364 -1.64 1.40 -17.19
C GLU A 364 -1.39 2.44 -16.08
N ARG A 365 -0.55 2.13 -15.10
CA ARG A 365 -0.19 3.08 -14.03
C ARG A 365 0.49 4.34 -14.58
N VAL A 366 1.40 4.19 -15.53
CA VAL A 366 2.06 5.32 -16.19
C VAL A 366 1.07 6.14 -16.98
N ASP A 367 0.12 5.49 -17.68
CA ASP A 367 -0.93 6.18 -18.42
C ASP A 367 -1.84 7.00 -17.49
N GLN A 368 -2.29 6.43 -16.36
CA GLN A 368 -3.11 7.15 -15.38
C GLN A 368 -2.32 8.32 -14.75
N TRP A 369 -1.05 8.11 -14.44
CA TRP A 369 -0.18 9.16 -13.92
C TRP A 369 -0.03 10.34 -14.92
N LYS A 370 0.17 10.03 -16.21
CA LYS A 370 0.23 11.04 -17.27
C LYS A 370 -1.09 11.77 -17.44
N LYS A 371 -2.24 11.07 -17.39
CA LYS A 371 -3.57 11.67 -17.44
C LYS A 371 -3.81 12.66 -16.29
N ALA A 372 -3.38 12.31 -15.06
CA ALA A 372 -3.46 13.21 -13.91
C ALA A 372 -2.59 14.45 -14.10
N ARG A 373 -1.32 14.28 -14.52
CA ARG A 373 -0.38 15.36 -14.79
C ARG A 373 -0.90 16.33 -15.86
N ASP A 374 -1.47 15.78 -16.91
CA ASP A 374 -1.90 16.55 -18.07
C ASP A 374 -3.33 17.09 -17.93
N GLY A 375 -4.01 16.84 -16.79
CA GLY A 375 -5.35 17.35 -16.49
C GLY A 375 -6.47 16.64 -17.26
N GLU A 376 -6.23 15.45 -17.83
CA GLU A 376 -7.24 14.68 -18.58
C GLU A 376 -8.26 14.00 -17.67
N ILE A 377 -7.93 13.84 -16.39
CA ILE A 377 -8.81 13.30 -15.35
C ILE A 377 -8.89 14.28 -14.19
N SER A 378 -10.04 14.30 -13.53
CA SER A 378 -10.29 15.21 -12.40
C SER A 378 -10.53 14.48 -11.09
N VAL A 379 -10.81 13.19 -11.12
CA VAL A 379 -11.01 12.35 -9.94
C VAL A 379 -10.16 11.10 -10.05
N VAL A 380 -9.41 10.79 -8.99
CA VAL A 380 -8.73 9.50 -8.89
C VAL A 380 -9.24 8.73 -7.68
N ILE A 381 -9.48 7.44 -7.87
CA ILE A 381 -9.76 6.50 -6.79
C ILE A 381 -8.64 5.49 -6.73
N GLY A 382 -8.07 5.30 -5.55
CA GLY A 382 -6.99 4.33 -5.45
C GLY A 382 -6.50 4.05 -4.05
N ALA A 383 -5.53 3.16 -3.96
CA ALA A 383 -4.82 2.89 -2.72
C ALA A 383 -3.90 4.07 -2.35
N ARG A 384 -3.17 3.96 -1.26
CA ARG A 384 -2.27 5.00 -0.73
C ARG A 384 -1.38 5.69 -1.78
N SER A 385 -0.98 4.98 -2.84
CA SER A 385 -0.15 5.55 -3.92
C SER A 385 -0.89 6.57 -4.80
N ALA A 386 -2.22 6.57 -4.80
CA ALA A 386 -3.02 7.54 -5.52
C ALA A 386 -2.82 8.97 -4.99
N LEU A 387 -2.42 9.10 -3.72
CA LEU A 387 -2.13 10.38 -3.08
C LEU A 387 -1.04 11.18 -3.81
N PHE A 388 -0.13 10.51 -4.48
CA PHE A 388 1.03 11.11 -5.12
C PHE A 388 0.85 11.39 -6.63
N LEU A 389 -0.36 11.32 -7.15
CA LEU A 389 -0.61 11.72 -8.52
C LEU A 389 -0.42 13.24 -8.68
N PRO A 390 0.29 13.68 -9.74
CA PRO A 390 0.70 15.07 -9.89
C PRO A 390 -0.44 15.95 -10.44
N PHE A 391 -1.56 15.99 -9.74
CA PHE A 391 -2.64 16.88 -10.05
C PHE A 391 -2.22 18.35 -9.90
N PRO A 392 -2.57 19.22 -10.87
CA PRO A 392 -2.23 20.64 -10.80
C PRO A 392 -2.90 21.38 -9.64
N LYS A 393 -4.16 21.08 -9.35
CA LYS A 393 -4.97 21.81 -8.36
C LYS A 393 -5.91 20.89 -7.61
N VAL A 394 -5.48 20.36 -6.47
CA VAL A 394 -6.30 19.48 -5.63
C VAL A 394 -7.19 20.32 -4.73
N GLY A 395 -8.53 20.13 -4.80
CA GLY A 395 -9.52 20.78 -3.92
C GLY A 395 -9.98 19.89 -2.76
N ALA A 396 -9.91 18.55 -2.93
CA ALA A 396 -10.25 17.62 -1.85
C ALA A 396 -9.40 16.35 -1.88
N ILE A 397 -9.01 15.89 -0.70
CA ILE A 397 -8.45 14.56 -0.44
C ILE A 397 -9.41 13.85 0.50
N ILE A 398 -9.97 12.74 0.03
CA ILE A 398 -10.94 11.94 0.78
C ILE A 398 -10.30 10.59 1.10
N MET A 399 -10.37 10.18 2.35
CA MET A 399 -9.86 8.89 2.80
C MET A 399 -11.00 8.07 3.39
N ASP A 400 -11.43 7.04 2.68
CA ASP A 400 -12.45 6.12 3.18
C ASP A 400 -11.81 5.03 4.03
N GLU A 401 -12.56 4.52 5.01
CA GLU A 401 -12.09 3.56 6.02
C GLU A 401 -10.73 3.99 6.63
N ALA A 402 -10.65 5.26 7.06
CA ALA A 402 -9.39 5.90 7.50
C ALA A 402 -8.67 5.18 8.65
N HIS A 403 -9.34 4.29 9.35
CA HIS A 403 -8.79 3.45 10.43
C HIS A 403 -7.94 2.27 9.92
N GLU A 404 -7.86 2.04 8.58
CA GLU A 404 -7.22 0.85 8.03
C GLU A 404 -5.70 0.90 8.09
N ASN A 405 -5.10 -0.19 8.59
CA ASN A 405 -3.64 -0.30 8.70
C ASN A 405 -2.93 -0.34 7.33
N SER A 406 -3.65 -0.61 6.23
CA SER A 406 -3.09 -0.59 4.88
C SER A 406 -2.61 0.79 4.43
N TYR A 407 -3.02 1.83 5.13
CA TYR A 407 -2.55 3.20 4.91
C TYR A 407 -1.15 3.48 5.48
N VAL A 408 -0.62 2.61 6.34
CA VAL A 408 0.75 2.71 6.83
C VAL A 408 1.72 1.98 5.89
N SER A 409 2.84 2.62 5.57
CA SER A 409 3.87 2.03 4.72
C SER A 409 4.84 1.17 5.53
N ASP A 410 5.04 -0.10 5.13
CA ASP A 410 6.02 -1.01 5.73
C ASP A 410 7.44 -0.81 5.20
N ILE A 411 7.60 -0.09 4.08
CA ILE A 411 8.89 0.20 3.45
C ILE A 411 9.28 1.66 3.64
N THR A 412 10.57 1.96 3.64
CA THR A 412 11.09 3.33 3.76
C THR A 412 10.74 4.17 2.53
N PRO A 413 10.17 5.37 2.75
CA PRO A 413 9.76 5.97 4.03
C PRO A 413 8.56 5.24 4.64
N LYS A 414 8.63 4.94 5.95
CA LYS A 414 7.55 4.29 6.71
C LYS A 414 6.51 5.32 7.12
N TYR A 415 5.78 5.85 6.15
CA TYR A 415 4.82 6.92 6.37
C TYR A 415 3.42 6.42 6.72
N ASP A 416 2.70 7.20 7.51
CA ASP A 416 1.25 7.10 7.64
C ASP A 416 0.60 8.00 6.58
N THR A 417 -0.25 7.41 5.75
CA THR A 417 -0.94 8.13 4.66
C THR A 417 -1.86 9.24 5.20
N LYS A 418 -2.38 9.13 6.42
CA LYS A 418 -3.20 10.18 7.05
C LYS A 418 -2.37 11.45 7.27
N ASP A 419 -1.19 11.30 7.89
CA ASP A 419 -0.30 12.43 8.13
C ASP A 419 0.16 13.07 6.81
N VAL A 420 0.51 12.22 5.82
CA VAL A 420 0.95 12.70 4.50
C VAL A 420 -0.19 13.38 3.75
N ALA A 421 -1.42 12.83 3.81
CA ALA A 421 -2.60 13.42 3.19
C ALA A 421 -2.97 14.78 3.82
N ALA A 422 -2.91 14.89 5.16
CA ALA A 422 -3.12 16.14 5.87
C ALA A 422 -2.06 17.19 5.47
N ALA A 423 -0.78 16.78 5.42
CA ALA A 423 0.32 17.64 5.01
C ALA A 423 0.19 18.09 3.54
N LEU A 424 -0.26 17.22 2.64
CA LEU A 424 -0.48 17.54 1.23
C LEU A 424 -1.71 18.44 1.06
N ALA A 425 -2.82 18.15 1.76
CA ALA A 425 -4.03 18.97 1.73
C ALA A 425 -3.72 20.41 2.16
N LYS A 426 -2.94 20.60 3.23
CA LYS A 426 -2.50 21.93 3.67
C LYS A 426 -1.73 22.69 2.58
N ARG A 427 -0.89 22.01 1.80
CA ARG A 427 -0.10 22.62 0.71
C ARG A 427 -0.95 23.06 -0.47
N TYR A 428 -1.99 22.31 -0.75
CA TYR A 428 -2.95 22.67 -1.81
C TYR A 428 -4.06 23.63 -1.32
N GLY A 429 -4.21 23.86 -0.02
CA GLY A 429 -5.41 24.48 0.54
C GLY A 429 -6.65 23.62 0.36
N ALA A 430 -6.49 22.31 0.23
CA ALA A 430 -7.54 21.35 -0.04
C ALA A 430 -8.26 20.89 1.24
N LEU A 431 -9.51 20.46 1.10
CA LEU A 431 -10.24 19.80 2.16
C LEU A 431 -9.67 18.38 2.37
N PHE A 432 -9.33 18.02 3.60
CA PHE A 432 -9.00 16.64 3.97
C PHE A 432 -10.13 16.01 4.77
N LEU A 433 -10.82 15.03 4.16
CA LEU A 433 -11.98 14.34 4.74
C LEU A 433 -11.66 12.87 4.99
N MET A 434 -11.69 12.47 6.25
CA MET A 434 -11.50 11.10 6.71
C MET A 434 -12.85 10.49 7.08
N GLY A 435 -13.29 9.44 6.37
CA GLY A 435 -14.51 8.72 6.67
C GLY A 435 -14.26 7.34 7.26
N THR A 436 -15.00 7.01 8.32
CA THR A 436 -14.86 5.71 8.96
C THR A 436 -16.09 5.40 9.82
N ALA A 437 -16.37 4.11 10.01
CA ALA A 437 -17.37 3.67 10.99
C ALA A 437 -16.80 3.48 12.39
N THR A 438 -15.48 3.32 12.49
CA THR A 438 -14.76 3.07 13.74
C THR A 438 -13.45 3.84 13.69
N PRO A 439 -13.46 5.13 14.04
CA PRO A 439 -12.26 5.96 14.04
C PRO A 439 -11.11 5.31 14.83
N ASP A 440 -9.88 5.56 14.44
CA ASP A 440 -8.76 5.29 15.33
C ASP A 440 -8.72 6.33 16.45
N PHE A 441 -8.25 5.92 17.60
CA PHE A 441 -8.36 6.74 18.81
C PHE A 441 -7.54 8.02 18.77
N ILE A 442 -6.44 8.02 18.04
CA ILE A 442 -5.62 9.24 17.89
C ILE A 442 -6.38 10.27 17.07
N SER A 443 -6.99 9.86 15.95
CA SER A 443 -7.82 10.76 15.12
C SER A 443 -9.05 11.24 15.88
N TYR A 444 -9.70 10.36 16.62
CA TYR A 444 -10.89 10.73 17.42
C TYR A 444 -10.52 11.66 18.58
N TYR A 445 -9.39 11.44 19.25
CA TYR A 445 -8.85 12.34 20.28
C TYR A 445 -8.62 13.75 19.74
N LYS A 446 -7.94 13.86 18.59
CA LYS A 446 -7.72 15.14 17.92
C LYS A 446 -9.03 15.85 17.55
N ALA A 447 -10.04 15.07 17.15
CA ALA A 447 -11.37 15.63 16.88
C ALA A 447 -12.06 16.13 18.16
N LYS A 448 -11.98 15.41 19.27
CA LYS A 448 -12.51 15.85 20.58
C LYS A 448 -11.76 17.08 21.13
N GLN A 449 -10.45 17.23 20.82
CA GLN A 449 -9.69 18.43 21.18
C GLN A 449 -9.93 19.63 20.22
N GLY A 450 -10.73 19.45 19.16
CA GLY A 450 -11.04 20.50 18.19
C GLY A 450 -9.92 20.77 17.15
N GLU A 451 -8.90 19.93 17.11
CA GLU A 451 -7.89 19.95 16.03
C GLU A 451 -8.49 19.50 14.70
N PHE A 452 -9.40 18.53 14.73
CA PHE A 452 -10.20 18.08 13.61
C PHE A 452 -11.66 18.48 13.78
N LEU A 453 -12.36 18.73 12.67
CA LEU A 453 -13.82 18.89 12.69
C LEU A 453 -14.46 17.51 12.77
N LEU A 454 -15.21 17.24 13.84
CA LEU A 454 -15.96 15.99 13.99
C LEU A 454 -17.35 16.13 13.39
N LEU A 455 -17.70 15.24 12.46
CA LEU A 455 -19.04 15.08 11.91
C LEU A 455 -19.53 13.67 12.18
N GLU A 456 -20.75 13.53 12.66
CA GLU A 456 -21.31 12.23 13.03
C GLU A 456 -22.55 11.88 12.22
N LEU A 457 -22.64 10.61 11.81
CA LEU A 457 -23.80 10.00 11.15
C LEU A 457 -24.19 8.75 11.94
N LYS A 458 -25.16 8.88 12.83
CA LYS A 458 -25.54 7.84 13.78
C LYS A 458 -26.57 6.86 13.21
N GLU A 459 -27.29 7.27 12.15
CA GLU A 459 -28.35 6.48 11.55
C GLU A 459 -27.92 5.81 10.24
N ARG A 460 -28.47 4.63 9.99
CA ARG A 460 -28.36 3.96 8.67
C ARG A 460 -29.36 4.55 7.70
N THR A 461 -28.94 4.73 6.44
CA THR A 461 -29.88 5.06 5.36
C THR A 461 -30.88 3.92 5.18
N GLY A 462 -32.18 4.27 5.05
CA GLY A 462 -33.25 3.29 4.88
C GLY A 462 -33.78 2.66 6.18
N GLY A 463 -33.47 3.20 7.36
CA GLY A 463 -34.06 2.76 8.65
C GLY A 463 -33.55 1.40 9.16
N GLY A 464 -32.43 0.92 8.65
CA GLY A 464 -31.83 -0.37 9.05
C GLY A 464 -31.37 -0.38 10.51
N VAL A 465 -31.78 -1.40 11.29
CA VAL A 465 -31.32 -1.59 12.66
C VAL A 465 -29.96 -2.27 12.72
N LEU A 466 -29.14 -1.93 13.72
CA LEU A 466 -27.87 -2.61 13.97
C LEU A 466 -28.11 -4.07 14.39
N PRO A 467 -27.28 -5.03 13.96
CA PRO A 467 -27.47 -6.43 14.30
C PRO A 467 -27.26 -6.67 15.79
N ARG A 468 -28.03 -7.60 16.36
CA ARG A 468 -27.86 -7.99 17.76
C ARG A 468 -26.59 -8.82 17.93
N MET A 469 -25.70 -8.41 18.82
CA MET A 469 -24.50 -9.16 19.17
C MET A 469 -24.71 -9.96 20.46
N LEU A 470 -24.40 -11.25 20.39
CA LEU A 470 -24.52 -12.22 21.48
C LEU A 470 -23.14 -12.74 21.85
N VAL A 471 -22.70 -12.56 23.09
CA VAL A 471 -21.42 -13.05 23.58
C VAL A 471 -21.58 -14.49 24.07
N THR A 472 -20.76 -15.40 23.50
CA THR A 472 -20.67 -16.80 23.92
C THR A 472 -19.43 -17.00 24.77
N ASP A 473 -19.61 -17.39 26.03
CA ASP A 473 -18.53 -17.74 26.96
C ASP A 473 -18.01 -19.15 26.69
N MET A 474 -16.90 -19.26 25.94
CA MET A 474 -16.30 -20.54 25.59
C MET A 474 -15.72 -21.32 26.78
N ARG A 475 -15.56 -20.67 27.94
CA ARG A 475 -15.16 -21.35 29.21
C ARG A 475 -16.31 -22.19 29.74
N LYS A 476 -17.54 -21.65 29.69
CA LYS A 476 -18.76 -22.37 30.08
C LYS A 476 -19.03 -23.54 29.13
N GLU A 477 -18.90 -23.30 27.82
CA GLU A 477 -19.00 -24.36 26.80
C GLU A 477 -18.03 -25.52 27.10
N LEU A 478 -16.76 -25.20 27.43
CA LEU A 478 -15.76 -26.20 27.79
C LEU A 478 -16.09 -26.94 29.09
N ALA A 479 -16.55 -26.23 30.11
CA ALA A 479 -16.93 -26.79 31.41
C ALA A 479 -18.11 -27.78 31.28
N GLU A 480 -19.03 -27.50 30.37
CA GLU A 480 -20.18 -28.33 30.01
C GLU A 480 -19.88 -29.41 28.99
N GLY A 481 -18.59 -29.62 28.65
CA GLY A 481 -18.12 -30.71 27.81
C GLY A 481 -18.05 -30.39 26.32
N ASN A 482 -18.41 -29.20 25.85
CA ASN A 482 -18.24 -28.79 24.47
C ASN A 482 -16.77 -28.42 24.19
N ARG A 483 -16.05 -29.27 23.46
CA ARG A 483 -14.65 -29.06 23.06
C ARG A 483 -14.52 -28.50 21.66
N SER A 484 -15.65 -28.24 20.99
CA SER A 484 -15.70 -27.65 19.65
C SER A 484 -15.22 -26.21 19.65
N ALA A 485 -14.71 -25.74 18.50
CA ALA A 485 -14.49 -24.32 18.26
C ALA A 485 -15.81 -23.55 18.11
N PHE A 486 -16.94 -24.27 17.93
CA PHE A 486 -18.26 -23.72 17.78
C PHE A 486 -19.05 -23.86 19.09
N GLY A 487 -19.48 -22.76 19.69
CA GLY A 487 -20.43 -22.76 20.79
C GLY A 487 -21.78 -23.33 20.32
N ARG A 488 -22.50 -24.00 21.22
CA ARG A 488 -23.76 -24.68 20.90
C ARG A 488 -24.81 -23.74 20.30
N ALA A 489 -24.93 -22.53 20.83
CA ALA A 489 -25.85 -21.53 20.30
C ALA A 489 -25.53 -21.15 18.84
N LEU A 490 -24.26 -20.97 18.50
CA LEU A 490 -23.85 -20.70 17.12
C LEU A 490 -24.13 -21.89 16.21
N GLN A 491 -23.88 -23.14 16.67
CA GLN A 491 -24.20 -24.34 15.89
C GLN A 491 -25.67 -24.44 15.55
N GLU A 492 -26.56 -24.16 16.54
CA GLU A 492 -28.01 -24.18 16.33
C GLU A 492 -28.46 -23.11 15.33
N GLU A 493 -27.90 -21.89 15.43
CA GLU A 493 -28.25 -20.82 14.52
C GLU A 493 -27.73 -21.06 13.08
N ILE A 494 -26.58 -21.71 12.92
CA ILE A 494 -26.10 -22.13 11.59
C ILE A 494 -27.06 -23.14 10.96
N ARG A 495 -27.56 -24.15 11.73
CA ARG A 495 -28.55 -25.10 11.22
C ARG A 495 -29.84 -24.43 10.80
N ARG A 496 -30.31 -23.47 11.62
CA ARG A 496 -31.51 -22.68 11.27
C ARG A 496 -31.33 -21.86 10.00
N ASN A 497 -30.14 -21.32 9.78
CA ASN A 497 -29.84 -20.57 8.55
C ASN A 497 -29.82 -21.52 7.33
N LEU A 498 -29.22 -22.71 7.44
CA LEU A 498 -29.21 -23.70 6.39
C LEU A 498 -30.65 -24.14 6.02
N GLU A 499 -31.51 -24.40 7.01
CA GLU A 499 -32.93 -24.74 6.80
C GLU A 499 -33.70 -23.62 6.07
N LYS A 500 -33.33 -22.36 6.28
CA LYS A 500 -33.96 -21.19 5.64
C LYS A 500 -33.34 -20.82 4.29
N GLY A 501 -32.24 -21.44 3.90
CA GLY A 501 -31.46 -21.02 2.74
C GLY A 501 -30.78 -19.66 2.91
N GLU A 502 -30.55 -19.22 4.17
CA GLU A 502 -29.82 -17.99 4.49
C GLU A 502 -28.32 -18.27 4.63
N GLN A 503 -27.51 -17.25 4.38
CA GLN A 503 -26.07 -17.39 4.39
C GLN A 503 -25.44 -17.01 5.73
N THR A 504 -24.33 -17.70 6.05
CA THR A 504 -23.55 -17.47 7.28
C THR A 504 -22.11 -17.06 6.94
N MET A 505 -21.59 -16.06 7.64
CA MET A 505 -20.16 -15.71 7.62
C MET A 505 -19.48 -16.12 8.93
N LEU A 506 -18.36 -16.84 8.82
CA LEU A 506 -17.52 -17.19 9.97
C LEU A 506 -16.20 -16.40 9.89
N PHE A 507 -16.06 -15.45 10.77
CA PHE A 507 -14.92 -14.55 10.82
C PHE A 507 -13.89 -15.02 11.83
N LEU A 508 -12.64 -15.23 11.38
CA LEU A 508 -11.49 -15.53 12.22
C LEU A 508 -10.40 -14.50 12.01
N ASN A 509 -10.03 -13.75 13.03
CA ASN A 509 -8.91 -12.84 12.90
C ASN A 509 -7.58 -13.58 13.02
N ARG A 510 -6.93 -13.83 11.87
CA ARG A 510 -5.59 -14.42 11.80
C ARG A 510 -4.66 -13.47 11.05
N ARG A 511 -4.08 -12.48 11.76
CA ARG A 511 -2.90 -11.78 11.29
C ARG A 511 -1.73 -12.06 12.23
N GLY A 512 -0.64 -12.65 11.70
CA GLY A 512 0.62 -12.86 12.37
C GLY A 512 0.73 -14.18 13.15
N TYR A 513 1.98 -14.57 13.37
CA TYR A 513 2.39 -15.74 14.18
C TYR A 513 2.36 -15.46 15.69
N ALA A 514 1.68 -14.42 16.16
CA ALA A 514 1.61 -14.12 17.58
C ALA A 514 0.80 -15.20 18.30
N THR A 515 1.51 -16.21 18.78
CA THR A 515 0.97 -17.26 19.63
C THR A 515 1.03 -16.75 21.06
N PHE A 516 -0.06 -16.26 21.59
CA PHE A 516 -0.16 -15.96 23.01
C PHE A 516 -0.61 -17.18 23.81
N VAL A 517 -0.35 -17.15 25.10
CA VAL A 517 -0.71 -18.23 26.00
C VAL A 517 -1.88 -17.80 26.87
N SER A 518 -2.94 -18.58 26.82
CA SER A 518 -4.15 -18.35 27.63
C SER A 518 -4.69 -19.62 28.28
N CYS A 519 -5.34 -19.45 29.39
CA CYS A 519 -6.05 -20.52 30.07
C CYS A 519 -7.49 -20.62 29.54
N ARG A 520 -7.85 -21.75 28.97
CA ARG A 520 -9.20 -21.99 28.43
C ARG A 520 -10.26 -22.18 29.52
N SER A 521 -9.83 -22.45 30.76
CA SER A 521 -10.77 -22.64 31.88
C SER A 521 -11.18 -21.33 32.54
N CYS A 522 -10.28 -20.35 32.71
CA CYS A 522 -10.58 -19.09 33.36
C CYS A 522 -10.38 -17.85 32.48
N GLY A 523 -9.83 -18.01 31.27
CA GLY A 523 -9.55 -16.90 30.37
C GLY A 523 -8.25 -16.13 30.68
N HIS A 524 -7.47 -16.47 31.73
CA HIS A 524 -6.25 -15.76 32.07
C HIS A 524 -5.25 -15.79 30.91
N VAL A 525 -4.68 -14.63 30.60
CA VAL A 525 -3.64 -14.46 29.56
C VAL A 525 -2.34 -14.03 30.22
N MET A 526 -1.22 -14.61 29.76
CA MET A 526 0.11 -14.27 30.29
C MET A 526 0.52 -12.90 29.78
N LYS A 527 0.65 -11.92 30.70
CA LYS A 527 1.07 -10.55 30.41
C LYS A 527 2.43 -10.22 31.03
N CYS A 528 3.15 -9.30 30.37
CA CYS A 528 4.39 -8.75 30.89
C CYS A 528 4.09 -7.77 32.04
N PRO A 529 4.68 -7.95 33.24
CA PRO A 529 4.39 -7.08 34.38
C PRO A 529 4.91 -5.65 34.22
N GLU A 530 5.89 -5.43 33.33
CA GLU A 530 6.45 -4.10 33.07
C GLU A 530 5.64 -3.28 32.06
N CYS A 531 5.10 -3.97 31.04
CA CYS A 531 4.45 -3.31 29.91
C CYS A 531 2.93 -3.52 29.87
N ASP A 532 2.40 -4.40 30.72
CA ASP A 532 1.02 -4.93 30.68
C ASP A 532 0.57 -5.48 29.31
N LEU A 533 1.53 -5.73 28.42
CA LEU A 533 1.28 -6.32 27.11
C LEU A 533 1.35 -7.84 27.17
N THR A 534 0.61 -8.50 26.29
CA THR A 534 0.59 -9.95 26.18
C THR A 534 1.96 -10.49 25.77
N TYR A 535 2.43 -11.54 26.46
CA TYR A 535 3.63 -12.25 26.05
C TYR A 535 3.42 -13.05 24.77
N THR A 536 4.40 -13.02 23.88
CA THR A 536 4.47 -13.89 22.70
C THR A 536 5.21 -15.18 23.03
N TYR A 537 4.63 -16.33 22.66
CA TYR A 537 5.26 -17.64 22.84
C TYR A 537 6.18 -17.98 21.67
N HIS A 538 7.43 -18.26 21.96
CA HIS A 538 8.45 -18.70 21.02
C HIS A 538 8.61 -20.23 21.10
N ALA A 539 8.05 -20.94 20.11
CA ALA A 539 8.02 -22.41 20.11
C ALA A 539 9.40 -23.07 20.08
N LYS A 540 10.40 -22.49 19.41
CA LYS A 540 11.78 -23.01 19.35
C LYS A 540 12.51 -22.91 20.70
N GLU A 541 12.21 -21.89 21.47
CA GLU A 541 12.86 -21.58 22.73
C GLU A 541 12.04 -22.08 23.95
N HIS A 542 10.80 -22.54 23.69
CA HIS A 542 9.83 -22.93 24.72
C HIS A 542 9.63 -21.87 25.81
N ALA A 543 9.71 -20.57 25.41
CA ALA A 543 9.67 -19.45 26.33
C ALA A 543 8.67 -18.39 25.87
N LEU A 544 8.24 -17.59 26.83
CA LEU A 544 7.47 -16.37 26.62
C LEU A 544 8.42 -15.17 26.51
N ALA A 545 8.18 -14.24 25.60
CA ALA A 545 8.95 -13.01 25.48
C ALA A 545 8.04 -11.79 25.26
N CYS A 546 8.37 -10.70 25.93
CA CYS A 546 7.78 -9.39 25.67
C CYS A 546 8.59 -8.70 24.58
N HIS A 547 7.96 -8.39 23.47
CA HIS A 547 8.65 -7.71 22.35
C HIS A 547 8.85 -6.21 22.59
N TYR A 548 8.35 -5.63 23.68
CA TYR A 548 8.60 -4.23 24.06
C TYR A 548 9.85 -4.07 24.92
N CYS A 549 9.91 -4.72 26.06
CA CYS A 549 11.03 -4.59 27.00
C CYS A 549 12.04 -5.75 26.95
N GLY A 550 11.77 -6.82 26.20
CA GLY A 550 12.63 -7.99 26.10
C GLY A 550 12.51 -8.98 27.26
N ARG A 551 11.66 -8.71 28.28
CA ARG A 551 11.49 -9.61 29.43
C ARG A 551 11.04 -10.99 28.98
N ARG A 552 11.65 -12.02 29.57
CA ARG A 552 11.32 -13.43 29.28
C ARG A 552 10.71 -14.11 30.49
N ALA A 553 9.84 -15.08 30.25
CA ALA A 553 9.23 -15.91 31.26
C ALA A 553 9.10 -17.36 30.75
N PRO A 554 9.16 -18.37 31.64
CA PRO A 554 8.92 -19.75 31.23
C PRO A 554 7.44 -19.97 30.88
N LEU A 555 7.19 -20.95 30.02
CA LEU A 555 5.80 -21.39 29.73
C LEU A 555 5.26 -22.11 30.97
N PRO A 556 4.16 -21.64 31.61
CA PRO A 556 3.62 -22.31 32.80
C PRO A 556 2.96 -23.64 32.42
N LYS A 557 3.20 -24.67 33.23
CA LYS A 557 2.57 -26.01 33.08
C LYS A 557 1.10 -26.00 33.50
N VAL A 558 0.76 -25.14 34.44
CA VAL A 558 -0.59 -24.95 34.99
C VAL A 558 -0.89 -23.45 35.05
N CYS A 559 -2.15 -23.10 34.95
CA CYS A 559 -2.54 -21.71 35.05
C CYS A 559 -2.19 -21.10 36.41
N PRO A 560 -1.48 -19.97 36.48
CA PRO A 560 -1.10 -19.37 37.78
C PRO A 560 -2.31 -18.82 38.56
N VAL A 561 -3.46 -18.62 37.91
CA VAL A 561 -4.66 -18.08 38.55
C VAL A 561 -5.61 -19.18 39.05
N CYS A 562 -5.91 -20.19 38.21
CA CYS A 562 -6.91 -21.22 38.57
C CYS A 562 -6.35 -22.63 38.68
N GLY A 563 -5.05 -22.86 38.54
CA GLY A 563 -4.42 -24.18 38.63
C GLY A 563 -4.72 -25.17 37.51
N SER A 564 -5.55 -24.75 36.53
CA SER A 564 -5.97 -25.63 35.43
C SER A 564 -4.81 -26.00 34.49
N LYS A 565 -4.81 -27.27 34.03
CA LYS A 565 -3.89 -27.76 32.97
C LYS A 565 -4.26 -27.31 31.54
N TYR A 566 -5.39 -26.64 31.38
CA TYR A 566 -5.86 -26.15 30.07
C TYR A 566 -5.25 -24.79 29.69
N ILE A 567 -4.04 -24.49 30.18
CA ILE A 567 -3.25 -23.34 29.73
C ILE A 567 -2.42 -23.75 28.51
N ARG A 568 -2.62 -23.10 27.38
CA ARG A 568 -1.98 -23.44 26.10
C ARG A 568 -1.82 -22.22 25.23
N TYR A 569 -0.94 -22.29 24.23
CA TYR A 569 -0.89 -21.33 23.15
C TYR A 569 -2.14 -21.43 22.26
N PHE A 570 -2.63 -20.31 21.82
CA PHE A 570 -3.82 -20.23 20.98
C PHE A 570 -3.40 -20.33 19.51
N GLY A 571 -3.93 -21.32 18.77
CA GLY A 571 -3.62 -21.53 17.35
C GLY A 571 -4.77 -22.27 16.66
N ALA A 572 -5.86 -21.55 16.32
CA ALA A 572 -6.86 -22.05 15.38
C ALA A 572 -6.66 -21.35 14.02
N GLY A 573 -6.48 -22.12 12.94
CA GLY A 573 -6.45 -21.61 11.57
C GLY A 573 -7.81 -21.73 10.89
N THR A 574 -8.05 -20.98 9.85
CA THR A 574 -9.24 -21.06 8.99
C THR A 574 -9.48 -22.47 8.48
N GLN A 575 -8.41 -23.19 8.13
CA GLN A 575 -8.47 -24.58 7.72
C GLN A 575 -9.08 -25.49 8.80
N LYS A 576 -8.67 -25.33 10.06
CA LYS A 576 -9.22 -26.13 11.16
C LYS A 576 -10.70 -25.82 11.41
N ILE A 577 -11.10 -24.57 11.29
CA ILE A 577 -12.51 -24.17 11.40
C ILE A 577 -13.32 -24.78 10.24
N GLU A 578 -12.78 -24.78 9.02
CA GLU A 578 -13.39 -25.41 7.86
C GLU A 578 -13.58 -26.92 8.03
N GLU A 579 -12.55 -27.65 8.48
CA GLU A 579 -12.60 -29.09 8.75
C GLU A 579 -13.65 -29.44 9.81
N GLU A 580 -13.75 -28.62 10.84
CA GLU A 580 -14.72 -28.81 11.91
C GLU A 580 -16.13 -28.44 11.45
N ALA A 581 -16.30 -27.37 10.67
CA ALA A 581 -17.58 -27.01 10.08
C ALA A 581 -18.13 -28.10 9.15
N LYS A 582 -17.27 -28.70 8.31
CA LYS A 582 -17.64 -29.83 7.43
C LYS A 582 -18.12 -31.06 8.21
N LYS A 583 -17.61 -31.29 9.42
CA LYS A 583 -18.07 -32.38 10.30
C LYS A 583 -19.39 -32.06 10.97
N LEU A 584 -19.62 -30.80 11.37
CA LEU A 584 -20.82 -30.37 12.08
C LEU A 584 -22.03 -30.14 11.15
N PHE A 585 -21.73 -29.73 9.90
CA PHE A 585 -22.69 -29.37 8.86
C PHE A 585 -22.34 -30.02 7.52
N PRO A 586 -22.46 -31.35 7.40
CA PRO A 586 -22.03 -32.09 6.20
C PRO A 586 -22.83 -31.71 4.94
N GLU A 587 -24.03 -31.17 5.12
CA GLU A 587 -24.92 -30.69 4.06
C GLU A 587 -24.56 -29.31 3.51
N ALA A 588 -23.77 -28.53 4.26
CA ALA A 588 -23.47 -27.16 3.91
C ALA A 588 -22.36 -27.04 2.82
N ARG A 589 -22.59 -26.17 1.87
CA ARG A 589 -21.58 -25.74 0.88
C ARG A 589 -20.70 -24.69 1.50
N ILE A 590 -19.44 -25.02 1.76
CA ILE A 590 -18.51 -24.17 2.50
C ILE A 590 -17.44 -23.63 1.57
N LEU A 591 -17.26 -22.31 1.53
CA LEU A 591 -16.13 -21.62 0.91
C LEU A 591 -15.18 -21.08 1.97
N ARG A 592 -13.87 -21.18 1.70
CA ARG A 592 -12.82 -20.58 2.53
C ARG A 592 -12.05 -19.53 1.76
N MET A 593 -11.80 -18.39 2.43
CA MET A 593 -11.08 -17.28 1.88
C MET A 593 -10.02 -16.78 2.86
N ASP A 594 -8.78 -17.11 2.58
CA ASP A 594 -7.59 -16.67 3.30
C ASP A 594 -6.42 -16.42 2.34
N LEU A 595 -5.24 -16.06 2.86
CA LEU A 595 -4.07 -15.79 2.03
C LEU A 595 -3.67 -17.01 1.18
N ASP A 596 -3.81 -18.23 1.71
CA ASP A 596 -3.39 -19.46 1.02
C ASP A 596 -4.31 -19.76 -0.17
N THR A 597 -5.62 -19.47 -0.04
CA THR A 597 -6.61 -19.69 -1.10
C THR A 597 -6.67 -18.58 -2.14
N THR A 598 -6.03 -17.43 -1.87
CA THR A 598 -6.10 -16.22 -2.71
C THR A 598 -4.79 -15.87 -3.42
N LEU A 599 -3.85 -16.80 -3.53
CA LEU A 599 -2.53 -16.59 -4.16
C LEU A 599 -2.60 -16.36 -5.68
N THR A 600 -3.64 -16.87 -6.36
CA THR A 600 -3.78 -16.72 -7.81
C THR A 600 -4.57 -15.45 -8.17
N LYS A 601 -4.21 -14.85 -9.30
CA LYS A 601 -4.91 -13.66 -9.84
C LYS A 601 -6.40 -13.98 -10.03
N HIS A 602 -7.29 -13.11 -9.53
CA HIS A 602 -8.76 -13.25 -9.56
C HIS A 602 -9.40 -14.35 -8.69
N SER A 603 -8.64 -15.12 -7.90
CA SER A 603 -9.25 -16.12 -7.01
C SER A 603 -10.15 -15.47 -5.94
N HIS A 604 -9.72 -14.32 -5.41
CA HIS A 604 -10.49 -13.53 -4.45
C HIS A 604 -11.87 -13.12 -5.01
N GLU A 605 -11.90 -12.58 -6.23
CA GLU A 605 -13.12 -12.12 -6.90
C GLU A 605 -14.07 -13.30 -7.20
N LYS A 606 -13.52 -14.44 -7.64
CA LYS A 606 -14.31 -15.65 -7.90
C LYS A 606 -15.00 -16.20 -6.65
N ILE A 607 -14.27 -16.27 -5.51
CA ILE A 607 -14.85 -16.76 -4.25
C ILE A 607 -15.99 -15.86 -3.79
N LEU A 608 -15.79 -14.54 -3.86
CA LEU A 608 -16.81 -13.58 -3.44
C LEU A 608 -18.01 -13.56 -4.40
N ALA A 609 -17.78 -13.68 -5.70
CA ALA A 609 -18.85 -13.77 -6.69
C ALA A 609 -19.69 -15.05 -6.50
N ALA A 610 -19.07 -16.20 -6.29
CA ALA A 610 -19.74 -17.46 -6.02
C ALA A 610 -20.59 -17.39 -4.74
N PHE A 611 -20.05 -16.76 -3.67
CA PHE A 611 -20.80 -16.56 -2.45
C PHE A 611 -21.98 -15.59 -2.65
N ALA A 612 -21.78 -14.49 -3.36
CA ALA A 612 -22.84 -13.53 -3.70
C ALA A 612 -23.95 -14.16 -4.57
N ALA A 613 -23.59 -15.09 -5.46
CA ALA A 613 -24.54 -15.85 -6.30
C ALA A 613 -25.32 -16.95 -5.54
N GLY A 614 -25.03 -17.17 -4.24
CA GLY A 614 -25.67 -18.19 -3.44
C GLY A 614 -25.16 -19.63 -3.70
N GLU A 615 -23.98 -19.77 -4.32
CA GLU A 615 -23.35 -21.06 -4.57
C GLU A 615 -22.77 -21.71 -3.31
N ALA A 616 -22.67 -20.94 -2.22
CA ALA A 616 -22.24 -21.42 -0.91
C ALA A 616 -23.10 -20.86 0.22
N ASP A 617 -23.26 -21.67 1.26
CA ASP A 617 -24.08 -21.39 2.43
C ASP A 617 -23.25 -20.78 3.57
N ILE A 618 -21.99 -21.19 3.68
CA ILE A 618 -21.04 -20.71 4.71
C ILE A 618 -19.76 -20.17 4.06
N LEU A 619 -19.41 -18.94 4.38
CA LEU A 619 -18.12 -18.35 4.03
C LEU A 619 -17.24 -18.22 5.27
N ILE A 620 -16.10 -18.93 5.28
CA ILE A 620 -15.10 -18.88 6.34
C ILE A 620 -13.94 -18.01 5.88
N GLY A 621 -13.53 -17.01 6.67
CA GLY A 621 -12.39 -16.24 6.27
C GLY A 621 -11.84 -15.30 7.35
N THR A 622 -10.83 -14.54 6.92
CA THR A 622 -10.17 -13.54 7.74
C THR A 622 -10.77 -12.14 7.48
N GLN A 623 -10.03 -11.10 7.82
CA GLN A 623 -10.45 -9.70 7.57
C GLN A 623 -10.89 -9.42 6.12
N MET A 624 -10.47 -10.24 5.17
CA MET A 624 -10.82 -10.09 3.76
C MET A 624 -12.32 -10.22 3.49
N ILE A 625 -13.03 -11.10 4.23
CA ILE A 625 -14.48 -11.27 4.07
C ILE A 625 -15.30 -10.16 4.74
N ALA A 626 -14.70 -9.46 5.70
CA ALA A 626 -15.39 -8.38 6.43
C ALA A 626 -15.41 -7.06 5.64
N LYS A 627 -14.83 -6.98 4.43
CA LYS A 627 -14.63 -5.73 3.70
C LYS A 627 -15.27 -5.73 2.31
N GLY A 628 -15.76 -4.58 1.89
CA GLY A 628 -16.02 -4.23 0.49
C GLY A 628 -17.29 -4.76 -0.19
N HIS A 629 -17.98 -5.77 0.32
CA HIS A 629 -19.13 -6.36 -0.33
C HIS A 629 -20.40 -6.30 0.51
N ASP A 630 -21.53 -6.17 -0.17
CA ASP A 630 -22.85 -6.24 0.43
C ASP A 630 -23.49 -7.60 0.08
N TYR A 631 -23.78 -8.40 1.08
CA TYR A 631 -24.38 -9.70 0.93
C TYR A 631 -25.77 -9.71 1.57
N PRO A 632 -26.85 -9.51 0.79
CA PRO A 632 -28.19 -9.39 1.34
C PRO A 632 -28.68 -10.62 2.09
N ASN A 633 -28.19 -11.81 1.72
CA ASN A 633 -28.60 -13.08 2.33
C ASN A 633 -27.79 -13.45 3.58
N VAL A 634 -26.78 -12.67 3.96
CA VAL A 634 -26.00 -12.92 5.19
C VAL A 634 -26.79 -12.39 6.39
N THR A 635 -27.42 -13.28 7.13
CA THR A 635 -28.20 -12.99 8.33
C THR A 635 -27.48 -13.36 9.61
N LEU A 636 -26.44 -14.22 9.53
CA LEU A 636 -25.66 -14.70 10.65
C LEU A 636 -24.16 -14.47 10.45
N VAL A 637 -23.53 -13.88 11.46
CA VAL A 637 -22.06 -13.76 11.53
C VAL A 637 -21.56 -14.40 12.82
N GLY A 638 -20.63 -15.36 12.68
CA GLY A 638 -19.88 -15.95 13.79
C GLY A 638 -18.47 -15.35 13.87
N ILE A 639 -18.17 -14.63 14.95
CA ILE A 639 -16.80 -14.17 15.26
C ILE A 639 -16.13 -15.25 16.09
N MET A 640 -15.26 -16.02 15.43
CA MET A 640 -14.58 -17.18 16.02
C MET A 640 -13.34 -16.68 16.75
N ALA A 641 -13.24 -16.88 18.06
CA ALA A 641 -12.08 -16.50 18.86
C ALA A 641 -11.72 -14.99 18.79
N ALA A 642 -12.58 -14.14 19.33
CA ALA A 642 -12.35 -12.70 19.47
C ALA A 642 -11.04 -12.37 20.20
N ASP A 643 -10.62 -13.24 21.12
CA ASP A 643 -9.36 -13.14 21.90
C ASP A 643 -8.11 -12.98 21.04
N LEU A 644 -8.09 -13.53 19.82
CA LEU A 644 -6.90 -13.44 18.94
C LEU A 644 -6.54 -11.99 18.59
N SER A 645 -7.53 -11.12 18.47
CA SER A 645 -7.30 -9.70 18.17
C SER A 645 -6.93 -8.90 19.40
N LEU A 646 -7.52 -9.24 20.54
CA LEU A 646 -7.36 -8.51 21.80
C LEU A 646 -5.96 -8.69 22.41
N HIS A 647 -5.27 -9.79 22.06
CA HIS A 647 -4.00 -10.18 22.64
C HIS A 647 -2.85 -10.13 21.64
N ALA A 648 -2.95 -9.27 20.64
CA ALA A 648 -1.82 -8.94 19.79
C ALA A 648 -0.74 -8.20 20.62
N ASP A 649 0.50 -8.31 20.15
CA ASP A 649 1.68 -7.72 20.76
C ASP A 649 1.77 -6.20 20.43
N SER A 650 0.74 -5.44 20.77
CA SER A 650 0.63 -4.01 20.51
C SER A 650 -0.27 -3.34 21.56
N PHE A 651 0.07 -2.09 21.91
CA PHE A 651 -0.78 -1.25 22.75
C PHE A 651 -2.13 -0.94 22.11
N THR A 652 -2.25 -1.07 20.79
CA THR A 652 -3.51 -0.89 20.04
C THR A 652 -4.31 -2.18 19.86
N ALA A 653 -3.95 -3.26 20.57
CA ALA A 653 -4.58 -4.57 20.37
C ALA A 653 -6.08 -4.56 20.69
N ALA A 654 -6.47 -3.96 21.82
CA ALA A 654 -7.88 -3.85 22.24
C ALA A 654 -8.69 -3.02 21.23
N GLU A 655 -8.16 -1.86 20.80
CA GLU A 655 -8.75 -1.03 19.76
C GLU A 655 -8.94 -1.78 18.44
N THR A 656 -7.90 -2.48 18.00
CA THR A 656 -7.96 -3.28 16.76
C THR A 656 -8.98 -4.41 16.88
N GLY A 657 -9.03 -5.10 18.02
CA GLY A 657 -10.02 -6.14 18.32
C GLY A 657 -11.44 -5.62 18.28
N PHE A 658 -11.70 -4.50 18.95
CA PHE A 658 -12.99 -3.85 18.98
C PHE A 658 -13.47 -3.46 17.56
N ARG A 659 -12.60 -2.79 16.78
CA ARG A 659 -12.91 -2.41 15.39
C ARG A 659 -13.26 -3.62 14.52
N LEU A 660 -12.51 -4.69 14.63
CA LEU A 660 -12.74 -5.91 13.85
C LEU A 660 -14.07 -6.58 14.24
N MET A 661 -14.43 -6.59 15.53
CA MET A 661 -15.73 -7.09 15.99
C MET A 661 -16.87 -6.28 15.39
N LEU A 662 -16.80 -4.95 15.40
CA LEU A 662 -17.82 -4.09 14.81
C LEU A 662 -17.90 -4.20 13.28
N GLN A 663 -16.75 -4.28 12.59
CA GLN A 663 -16.74 -4.47 11.14
C GLN A 663 -17.38 -5.78 10.70
N ALA A 664 -17.05 -6.88 11.40
CA ALA A 664 -17.65 -8.18 11.13
C ALA A 664 -19.17 -8.15 11.42
N ALA A 665 -19.57 -7.55 12.53
CA ALA A 665 -20.97 -7.37 12.88
C ALA A 665 -21.75 -6.58 11.82
N GLY A 666 -21.14 -5.54 11.28
CA GLY A 666 -21.74 -4.71 10.23
C GLY A 666 -22.07 -5.45 8.92
N ARG A 667 -21.70 -6.73 8.78
CA ARG A 667 -22.06 -7.59 7.63
C ARG A 667 -23.38 -8.30 7.79
N ALA A 668 -23.88 -8.48 9.01
CA ALA A 668 -25.13 -9.16 9.28
C ALA A 668 -26.35 -8.27 9.02
N GLY A 669 -27.35 -8.79 8.31
CA GLY A 669 -28.74 -8.27 8.28
C GLY A 669 -28.89 -6.83 7.79
N ARG A 670 -28.23 -6.45 6.70
CA ARG A 670 -28.25 -5.07 6.19
C ARG A 670 -29.64 -4.61 5.70
N ARG A 671 -30.47 -5.52 5.20
CA ARG A 671 -31.78 -5.15 4.62
C ARG A 671 -32.93 -5.19 5.64
N ASP A 672 -32.98 -6.20 6.51
CA ASP A 672 -34.22 -6.53 7.25
C ASP A 672 -34.10 -6.36 8.77
N GLY A 673 -32.95 -5.86 9.28
CA GLY A 673 -32.71 -5.74 10.72
C GLY A 673 -32.68 -7.08 11.48
N ARG A 674 -32.69 -8.22 10.78
CA ARG A 674 -32.69 -9.57 11.37
C ARG A 674 -31.30 -10.14 11.62
N GLY A 675 -30.26 -9.33 11.43
CA GLY A 675 -28.88 -9.75 11.59
C GLY A 675 -28.56 -10.20 13.00
N ARG A 676 -27.89 -11.34 13.14
CA ARG A 676 -27.41 -11.89 14.40
C ARG A 676 -25.91 -12.09 14.33
N VAL A 677 -25.23 -11.74 15.40
CA VAL A 677 -23.78 -11.89 15.52
C VAL A 677 -23.46 -12.67 16.77
N PHE A 678 -22.73 -13.77 16.63
CA PHE A 678 -22.23 -14.54 17.77
C PHE A 678 -20.73 -14.26 17.94
N LEU A 679 -20.41 -13.66 19.09
CA LEU A 679 -19.04 -13.36 19.46
C LEU A 679 -18.55 -14.41 20.45
N GLN A 680 -17.68 -15.31 20.01
CA GLN A 680 -17.13 -16.39 20.82
C GLN A 680 -15.80 -15.98 21.44
N THR A 681 -15.68 -16.05 22.75
CA THR A 681 -14.51 -15.61 23.49
C THR A 681 -14.27 -16.43 24.77
N TYR A 682 -13.01 -16.53 25.20
CA TYR A 682 -12.63 -17.03 26.53
C TYR A 682 -12.53 -15.90 27.57
N GLN A 683 -12.73 -14.63 27.14
CA GLN A 683 -12.71 -13.45 28.01
C GLN A 683 -13.97 -12.58 27.86
N PRO A 684 -15.14 -13.09 28.17
CA PRO A 684 -16.39 -12.34 27.99
C PRO A 684 -16.46 -11.07 28.86
N GLN A 685 -15.60 -10.95 29.88
CA GLN A 685 -15.53 -9.78 30.76
C GLN A 685 -14.54 -8.72 30.26
N HIS A 686 -13.82 -8.96 29.17
CA HIS A 686 -12.90 -7.98 28.63
C HIS A 686 -13.70 -6.74 28.15
N TYR A 687 -13.29 -5.54 28.58
CA TYR A 687 -14.02 -4.30 28.28
C TYR A 687 -14.29 -4.12 26.78
N ALA A 688 -13.30 -4.36 25.90
CA ALA A 688 -13.50 -4.29 24.45
C ALA A 688 -14.60 -5.24 23.93
N VAL A 689 -14.77 -6.43 24.54
CA VAL A 689 -15.85 -7.38 24.21
C VAL A 689 -17.20 -6.84 24.69
N GLN A 690 -17.24 -6.29 25.90
CA GLN A 690 -18.47 -5.76 26.51
C GLN A 690 -19.00 -4.55 25.74
N TYR A 691 -18.12 -3.61 25.38
CA TYR A 691 -18.51 -2.46 24.57
C TYR A 691 -18.85 -2.85 23.11
N ALA A 692 -18.11 -3.81 22.52
CA ALA A 692 -18.42 -4.30 21.19
C ALA A 692 -19.81 -4.95 21.14
N ALA A 693 -20.17 -5.75 22.17
CA ALA A 693 -21.50 -6.36 22.26
C ALA A 693 -22.64 -5.33 22.33
N LYS A 694 -22.38 -4.17 22.94
CA LYS A 694 -23.30 -3.03 23.00
C LYS A 694 -23.20 -2.12 21.77
N GLN A 695 -22.16 -2.30 20.94
CA GLN A 695 -21.79 -1.42 19.83
C GLN A 695 -21.55 0.04 20.31
N ASP A 696 -21.04 0.17 21.52
CA ASP A 696 -20.76 1.43 22.19
C ASP A 696 -19.30 1.84 21.95
N TYR A 697 -19.08 2.67 20.93
CA TYR A 697 -17.76 3.19 20.59
C TYR A 697 -17.26 4.23 21.60
N GLU A 698 -18.15 5.13 22.05
CA GLU A 698 -17.77 6.21 22.97
C GLU A 698 -17.33 5.67 24.33
N GLY A 699 -18.12 4.78 24.92
CA GLY A 699 -17.77 4.16 26.20
C GLY A 699 -16.46 3.36 26.12
N PHE A 700 -16.24 2.65 25.00
CA PHE A 700 -14.97 1.95 24.79
C PHE A 700 -13.80 2.93 24.66
N TYR A 701 -13.98 4.03 23.91
CA TYR A 701 -12.95 5.06 23.76
C TYR A 701 -12.56 5.66 25.11
N GLU A 702 -13.51 6.03 25.95
CA GLU A 702 -13.23 6.63 27.26
C GLU A 702 -12.42 5.69 28.17
N GLU A 703 -12.80 4.41 28.26
CA GLU A 703 -12.08 3.43 29.08
C GLU A 703 -10.67 3.15 28.53
N GLU A 704 -10.53 2.96 27.23
CA GLU A 704 -9.23 2.74 26.59
C GLU A 704 -8.29 3.96 26.72
N MET A 705 -8.82 5.18 26.62
CA MET A 705 -8.02 6.41 26.77
C MET A 705 -7.51 6.58 28.19
N LEU A 706 -8.31 6.22 29.19
CA LEU A 706 -7.87 6.18 30.59
C LEU A 706 -6.70 5.20 30.77
N MET A 707 -6.81 4.01 30.21
CA MET A 707 -5.73 3.02 30.26
C MET A 707 -4.46 3.53 29.56
N ARG A 708 -4.58 4.15 28.39
CA ARG A 708 -3.44 4.73 27.66
C ARG A 708 -2.76 5.85 28.43
N GLN A 709 -3.54 6.69 29.09
CA GLN A 709 -3.01 7.77 29.96
C GLN A 709 -2.21 7.18 31.12
N MET A 710 -2.77 6.18 31.82
CA MET A 710 -2.10 5.53 32.95
C MET A 710 -0.78 4.84 32.54
N MET A 711 -0.73 4.25 31.33
CA MET A 711 0.40 3.49 30.84
C MET A 711 1.37 4.35 30.00
N GLY A 712 1.11 5.64 29.85
CA GLY A 712 1.91 6.53 29.00
C GLY A 712 2.00 6.03 27.57
N TYR A 713 0.86 5.77 26.91
CA TYR A 713 0.76 5.44 25.51
C TYR A 713 0.17 6.61 24.69
N PRO A 714 0.46 6.69 23.38
CA PRO A 714 -0.17 7.69 22.54
C PRO A 714 -1.72 7.68 22.63
N PRO A 715 -2.36 8.87 22.66
CA PRO A 715 -1.84 10.21 22.35
C PRO A 715 -1.20 10.95 23.54
N PHE A 716 -1.10 10.38 24.73
CA PHE A 716 -0.58 11.03 25.95
C PHE A 716 0.95 10.99 26.09
N SER A 717 1.62 10.32 25.17
CA SER A 717 3.08 10.28 25.07
C SER A 717 3.51 10.13 23.63
N ALA A 718 4.77 10.48 23.36
CA ALA A 718 5.44 10.17 22.12
C ALA A 718 6.43 9.03 22.33
N PHE A 719 6.68 8.21 21.31
CA PHE A 719 7.75 7.22 21.39
C PHE A 719 8.44 6.98 20.05
N PHE A 720 9.76 6.72 20.13
CA PHE A 720 10.54 6.21 19.02
C PHE A 720 10.69 4.69 19.11
N SER A 721 10.51 4.03 17.99
CA SER A 721 11.01 2.68 17.76
C SER A 721 12.29 2.75 16.96
N ILE A 722 13.40 2.37 17.53
CA ILE A 722 14.72 2.33 16.89
C ILE A 722 15.02 0.89 16.55
N LEU A 723 15.12 0.57 15.26
CA LEU A 723 15.38 -0.77 14.76
C LEU A 723 16.79 -0.87 14.22
N LEU A 724 17.60 -1.73 14.83
CA LEU A 724 18.94 -2.06 14.37
C LEU A 724 18.91 -3.42 13.64
N THR A 725 19.50 -3.44 12.44
CA THR A 725 19.46 -4.63 11.57
C THR A 725 20.86 -4.92 11.03
N GLY A 726 21.32 -6.14 11.18
CA GLY A 726 22.66 -6.56 10.72
C GLY A 726 22.74 -8.04 10.35
N ALA A 727 23.72 -8.38 9.51
CA ALA A 727 23.98 -9.77 9.09
C ALA A 727 24.62 -10.61 10.22
N ALA A 728 25.43 -9.98 11.08
CA ALA A 728 26.09 -10.62 12.22
C ALA A 728 25.33 -10.32 13.52
N GLN A 729 25.00 -11.35 14.29
CA GLN A 729 24.20 -11.23 15.52
C GLN A 729 24.92 -10.43 16.60
N GLU A 730 26.19 -10.74 16.84
CA GLU A 730 26.99 -10.11 17.90
C GLU A 730 27.16 -8.61 17.65
N GLU A 731 27.48 -8.24 16.41
CA GLU A 731 27.67 -6.83 16.00
C GLU A 731 26.37 -6.03 16.14
N ALA A 732 25.24 -6.61 15.71
CA ALA A 732 23.93 -5.96 15.84
C ALA A 732 23.50 -5.83 17.31
N ALA A 733 23.75 -6.85 18.16
CA ALA A 733 23.44 -6.82 19.59
C ALA A 733 24.29 -5.78 20.32
N GLN A 734 25.60 -5.77 20.07
CA GLN A 734 26.52 -4.82 20.69
C GLN A 734 26.21 -3.38 20.30
N THR A 735 25.92 -3.14 19.01
CA THR A 735 25.54 -1.80 18.53
C THR A 735 24.23 -1.32 19.19
N ALA A 736 23.28 -2.25 19.39
CA ALA A 736 22.02 -1.92 20.05
C ALA A 736 22.22 -1.58 21.52
N GLN A 737 23.07 -2.35 22.23
CA GLN A 737 23.40 -2.11 23.62
C GLN A 737 24.11 -0.75 23.81
N GLU A 738 25.13 -0.47 23.01
CA GLU A 738 25.85 0.81 23.03
C GLU A 738 24.92 1.99 22.75
N LEU A 739 23.99 1.86 21.84
CA LEU A 739 23.02 2.93 21.57
C LEU A 739 22.08 3.15 22.75
N ALA A 740 21.59 2.09 23.40
CA ALA A 740 20.75 2.21 24.58
C ALA A 740 21.49 2.91 25.74
N GLU A 741 22.76 2.56 25.97
CA GLU A 741 23.61 3.19 26.98
C GLU A 741 23.86 4.66 26.68
N ARG A 742 24.12 5.03 25.43
CA ARG A 742 24.30 6.43 25.02
C ARG A 742 23.02 7.25 25.20
N LEU A 743 21.86 6.66 24.89
CA LEU A 743 20.58 7.31 25.11
C LEU A 743 20.35 7.56 26.60
N ALA A 744 20.64 6.57 27.46
CA ALA A 744 20.52 6.72 28.90
C ALA A 744 21.50 7.78 29.47
N GLN A 745 22.73 7.84 28.95
CA GLN A 745 23.70 8.87 29.35
C GLN A 745 23.33 10.27 28.88
N ALA A 746 22.64 10.39 27.74
CA ALA A 746 22.22 11.68 27.19
C ALA A 746 20.94 12.21 27.85
N ASP A 747 20.18 11.35 28.53
CA ASP A 747 18.94 11.68 29.23
C ASP A 747 19.23 12.15 30.68
N GLU A 748 19.99 13.23 30.82
CA GLU A 748 20.42 13.76 32.13
C GLU A 748 19.22 14.19 33.01
N GLU A 749 18.14 14.62 32.41
CA GLU A 749 16.91 15.07 33.08
C GLU A 749 15.90 13.93 33.34
N GLU A 750 16.21 12.68 32.95
CA GLU A 750 15.36 11.51 33.10
C GLU A 750 13.96 11.71 32.48
N ILE A 751 13.90 12.43 31.35
CA ILE A 751 12.65 12.75 30.65
C ILE A 751 12.07 11.55 29.90
N ALA A 752 12.88 10.52 29.63
CA ALA A 752 12.51 9.40 28.78
C ALA A 752 12.61 8.05 29.48
N THR A 753 11.71 7.16 29.14
CA THR A 753 11.80 5.73 29.48
C THR A 753 12.40 4.96 28.31
N ILE A 754 13.56 4.34 28.51
CA ILE A 754 14.27 3.55 27.50
C ILE A 754 14.01 2.06 27.76
N LEU A 755 13.39 1.37 26.79
CA LEU A 755 13.05 -0.06 26.83
C LEU A 755 13.88 -0.84 25.81
N GLY A 756 14.43 -1.96 26.21
CA GLY A 756 15.29 -2.80 25.39
C GLY A 756 16.79 -2.56 25.65
N PRO A 757 17.69 -3.01 24.72
CA PRO A 757 17.41 -3.58 23.39
C PRO A 757 16.75 -4.97 23.45
N THR A 758 15.74 -5.16 22.61
CA THR A 758 14.99 -6.41 22.49
C THR A 758 15.31 -7.11 21.17
N ALA A 759 15.72 -8.39 21.24
CA ALA A 759 15.92 -9.20 20.06
C ALA A 759 14.58 -9.55 19.40
N LEU A 760 14.46 -9.30 18.10
CA LEU A 760 13.30 -9.65 17.29
C LEU A 760 13.58 -10.89 16.44
N PRO A 761 12.54 -11.57 15.92
CA PRO A 761 12.71 -12.67 14.99
C PRO A 761 13.55 -12.25 13.76
N LYS A 762 14.41 -13.16 13.31
CA LYS A 762 15.23 -12.96 12.11
C LYS A 762 14.35 -12.74 10.88
N PHE A 763 14.68 -11.76 10.04
CA PHE A 763 13.93 -11.45 8.85
C PHE A 763 14.86 -11.35 7.63
N ARG A 764 14.56 -12.10 6.58
CA ARG A 764 15.38 -12.17 5.35
C ARG A 764 16.87 -12.42 5.59
N GLY A 765 17.16 -13.27 6.60
CA GLY A 765 18.54 -13.61 6.94
C GLY A 765 19.23 -12.64 7.90
N GLU A 766 18.62 -11.52 8.27
CA GLU A 766 19.22 -10.50 9.12
C GLU A 766 18.72 -10.58 10.57
N TYR A 767 19.61 -10.31 11.52
CA TYR A 767 19.30 -10.17 12.93
C TYR A 767 18.79 -8.76 13.22
N ARG A 768 17.78 -8.67 14.09
CA ARG A 768 17.09 -7.43 14.41
C ARG A 768 17.04 -7.20 15.90
N TYR A 769 17.37 -5.98 16.32
CA TYR A 769 17.24 -5.52 17.69
C TYR A 769 16.43 -4.22 17.71
N ARG A 770 15.62 -4.05 18.75
CA ARG A 770 14.76 -2.89 18.88
C ARG A 770 14.99 -2.22 20.24
N ILE A 771 15.04 -0.87 20.20
CA ILE A 771 14.98 -0.02 21.38
C ILE A 771 13.73 0.83 21.24
N ILE A 772 12.96 0.97 22.32
CA ILE A 772 11.80 1.88 22.41
C ILE A 772 12.18 2.97 23.40
N VAL A 773 12.01 4.23 22.99
CA VAL A 773 12.24 5.40 23.85
C VAL A 773 10.93 6.16 23.94
N LYS A 774 10.38 6.37 25.15
CA LYS A 774 9.10 7.03 25.42
C LYS A 774 9.33 8.30 26.21
N ALA A 775 8.63 9.37 25.87
CA ALA A 775 8.58 10.61 26.65
C ALA A 775 7.18 11.23 26.58
N ALA A 776 6.89 12.15 27.47
CA ALA A 776 5.60 12.87 27.48
C ALA A 776 5.38 13.65 26.18
N GLU A 777 6.44 14.29 25.68
CA GLU A 777 6.38 15.19 24.52
C GLU A 777 7.29 14.71 23.38
N GLU A 778 6.93 15.05 22.14
CA GLU A 778 7.65 14.62 20.94
C GLU A 778 8.99 15.40 20.77
N GLU A 779 9.01 16.68 20.99
CA GLU A 779 10.18 17.50 20.67
C GLU A 779 11.39 17.19 21.57
N PRO A 780 11.28 17.11 22.91
CA PRO A 780 12.37 16.64 23.77
C PRO A 780 12.88 15.26 23.39
N LEU A 781 11.94 14.36 23.04
CA LEU A 781 12.27 13.01 22.59
C LEU A 781 13.09 13.01 21.28
N ARG A 782 12.75 13.89 20.34
CA ARG A 782 13.52 14.06 19.09
C ARG A 782 14.94 14.57 19.37
N GLN A 783 15.07 15.54 20.26
CA GLN A 783 16.36 16.12 20.65
C GLN A 783 17.27 15.08 21.34
N LEU A 784 16.70 14.12 22.05
CA LEU A 784 17.44 13.03 22.66
C LEU A 784 17.87 11.98 21.62
N VAL A 785 16.92 11.51 20.80
CA VAL A 785 17.12 10.32 19.94
C VAL A 785 17.92 10.63 18.68
N LEU A 786 17.67 11.77 18.01
CA LEU A 786 18.29 12.04 16.71
C LEU A 786 19.81 12.22 16.78
N PRO A 787 20.39 13.03 17.70
CA PRO A 787 21.84 13.17 17.78
C PRO A 787 22.55 11.88 18.14
N ALA A 788 21.99 11.06 19.07
CA ALA A 788 22.56 9.78 19.47
C ALA A 788 22.63 8.80 18.31
N THR A 789 21.53 8.70 17.52
CA THR A 789 21.47 7.80 16.38
C THR A 789 22.33 8.26 15.20
N GLU A 790 22.47 9.58 14.96
CA GLU A 790 23.35 10.11 13.92
C GLU A 790 24.83 9.88 14.23
N ARG A 791 25.25 10.09 15.48
CA ARG A 791 26.62 9.77 15.92
C ARG A 791 26.91 8.27 15.71
N MET A 792 25.99 7.38 16.10
CA MET A 792 26.13 5.95 15.89
C MET A 792 26.26 5.58 14.41
N LYS A 793 25.48 6.19 13.52
CA LYS A 793 25.58 5.97 12.06
C LYS A 793 26.94 6.41 11.49
N LYS A 794 27.56 7.44 12.04
CA LYS A 794 28.87 7.97 11.60
C LYS A 794 30.04 7.16 12.11
N GLU A 795 29.98 6.67 13.34
CA GLU A 795 31.07 5.98 14.05
C GLU A 795 31.17 4.49 13.72
N ARG A 796 30.06 3.85 13.40
CA ARG A 796 29.99 2.41 13.13
C ARG A 796 30.00 2.07 11.65
N SER A 797 30.54 0.89 11.39
CA SER A 797 30.68 0.34 10.03
C SER A 797 29.30 0.16 9.35
N ARG A 798 29.31 0.11 8.01
CA ARG A 798 28.15 -0.07 7.14
C ARG A 798 27.35 -1.37 7.34
N ASN A 799 27.74 -2.21 8.31
CA ASN A 799 27.20 -3.55 8.54
C ASN A 799 25.89 -3.55 9.35
N VAL A 800 25.67 -2.53 10.21
CA VAL A 800 24.44 -2.40 11.01
C VAL A 800 23.67 -1.17 10.57
N ARG A 801 22.44 -1.39 10.12
CA ARG A 801 21.52 -0.32 9.72
C ARG A 801 20.65 0.10 10.90
N VAL A 802 20.48 1.40 11.08
CA VAL A 802 19.63 2.00 12.11
C VAL A 802 18.43 2.65 11.42
N GLY A 803 17.25 2.14 11.68
CA GLY A 803 15.96 2.68 11.24
C GLY A 803 15.22 3.32 12.40
N LEU A 804 14.60 4.48 12.13
CA LEU A 804 13.80 5.22 13.10
C LEU A 804 12.33 5.21 12.67
N ALA A 805 11.44 5.11 13.64
CA ALA A 805 10.00 5.32 13.45
C ALA A 805 9.44 6.03 14.67
N LEU A 806 8.78 7.17 14.45
CA LEU A 806 8.12 7.94 15.49
C LEU A 806 6.65 7.55 15.55
N ASN A 807 6.15 7.24 16.74
CA ASN A 807 4.78 6.83 17.03
C ASN A 807 4.24 5.73 16.09
N PRO A 808 5.01 4.67 15.79
CA PRO A 808 4.53 3.64 14.88
C PRO A 808 3.32 2.90 15.49
N THR A 809 2.27 2.76 14.71
CA THR A 809 1.08 1.99 15.09
C THR A 809 1.35 0.49 15.08
N ASN A 810 2.32 0.04 14.26
CA ASN A 810 2.79 -1.34 14.23
C ASN A 810 4.25 -1.38 14.66
N ILE A 811 4.51 -2.05 15.78
CA ILE A 811 5.84 -2.08 16.39
C ILE A 811 6.58 -3.39 16.08
N VAL A 812 5.97 -4.38 15.43
CA VAL A 812 6.57 -5.71 15.18
C VAL A 812 7.34 -5.78 13.86
#